data_512175d5842b912c3bef3dc4ba104955
#
_entry.id   512175d5842b912c3bef3dc4ba104955
#
_cell.length_a   1.000
_cell.length_b   1.000
_cell.length_c   1.000
_cell.angle_alpha   90.00
_cell.angle_beta   90.00
_cell.angle_gamma   90.00
#
_symmetry.space_group_name_H-M   'P 1'
#
loop_
_entity.id
_entity.type
_entity.pdbx_description
1 polymer ?
#
loop_
_entity_poly.entity_id
_entity_poly.type
_entity_poly.pdbx_seq_one_letter_code
_entity_poly.pdbx_strand_id
1 'polypeptide(L)'
;MESRISGAVAERNGEVVAGANVLVQSTDGKRLYSYGSSDGEGRYEVRFRSDADSVRVTVTGFNLGKVSKVVPAGIGRLDFVVEYSALKIKEVRVEASAIERKKDTVSYYVANFKDSTDRSIGDVLQKLPGIEVAPSGHIKYQGKAINKFYVEGLDMLGSQYGITTNNIQASDIAKVEVYEDHQPIKVLQDWVASDRAAINLILKSGARGAWNGVVQGGAGYQPVLWNGEMTPMFFSKKFQTIMTYKTNNTGEDVARELESSMGMGWEAERLTGVQEPGNPPVDERLYLRNNIHSVSINTINKIGEDSDLTVNAYYIHDKRNESGENSTSYFIPGQDPLNIYENIDAENISDRLQVALKYMNNSNKNYLNNRFSFNGGWNRSSGTVISDEEVSQSHKQPRITLNNELRVIRRFGKWQVDFSSNIDYNRLTSELKVRPAVFSEYFDEGAGQEGTQQYIQAERFRTRNYVSTSYRAGFWNFYLKGGFNANAENLNSVLSPLDWSGSVADSLMNDCRWRRYDVYVEPQIAYSKHSFNMSLASPLELAIINGKDHYLARPSLFMNWKISYNLKMSAYGAYNVDLGDVYDVYSGYIMRNYRSVSRKDGERVRTNTQNYGWDISYSNPMNSLFASADVSYFRSSRSQTVNNLYKGDSFIAEAIDRNNVSSGLSANGRASKRFSAIATSVSLNGGWSRNWSETMVQGEVTPVTMDSYRVGANVNSNIWKYVILDYSGSYSVHSVDGYNDVEPVGTLRQSGALNFVIAKRVLLNVGAEHYFCGEIEGDDRNMVFMNASASYKYRRFEFILEGRNLLDKRSFSAIEYSNTFSYVYAYDLRPLSVMFKVRFSLR
;
A
#
# COMPACT_ATOMS: atom_id res chain seq x y z
N MET A 1 -16.51 65.34 -47.93
CA MET A 1 -17.79 65.30 -48.64
C MET A 1 -18.66 64.22 -48.07
N GLU A 2 -19.99 64.41 -48.07
CA GLU A 2 -20.94 63.32 -47.75
C GLU A 2 -21.27 62.59 -49.02
N SER A 3 -21.01 61.28 -49.06
CA SER A 3 -21.18 60.42 -50.20
C SER A 3 -22.21 59.31 -49.90
N ARG A 4 -22.83 58.82 -50.94
CA ARG A 4 -23.84 57.77 -50.86
C ARG A 4 -23.49 56.67 -51.84
N ILE A 5 -23.46 55.41 -51.43
CA ILE A 5 -23.35 54.23 -52.28
C ILE A 5 -24.59 53.40 -52.11
N SER A 6 -25.23 53.04 -53.14
CA SER A 6 -26.41 52.14 -53.21
C SER A 6 -26.13 51.03 -54.27
N GLY A 7 -26.84 49.92 -54.16
CA GLY A 7 -26.68 48.79 -55.06
C GLY A 7 -27.45 47.59 -54.64
N ALA A 8 -27.22 46.46 -55.23
CA ALA A 8 -27.82 45.21 -54.93
C ALA A 8 -26.75 44.13 -54.59
N VAL A 9 -27.08 43.24 -53.68
CA VAL A 9 -26.32 42.04 -53.36
C VAL A 9 -27.10 40.82 -53.86
N ALA A 10 -26.52 40.06 -54.76
CA ALA A 10 -27.17 38.87 -55.31
C ALA A 10 -26.17 37.71 -55.36
N GLU A 11 -26.65 36.50 -55.40
CA GLU A 11 -25.83 35.31 -55.73
C GLU A 11 -25.54 35.23 -57.24
N ARG A 12 -24.59 34.34 -57.57
CA ARG A 12 -24.21 34.11 -58.96
C ARG A 12 -25.35 33.57 -59.84
N ASN A 13 -26.35 32.91 -59.25
CA ASN A 13 -27.54 32.41 -59.88
C ASN A 13 -28.62 33.49 -60.06
N GLY A 14 -28.41 34.72 -59.56
CA GLY A 14 -29.34 35.84 -59.63
C GLY A 14 -30.28 35.97 -58.44
N GLU A 15 -30.25 35.06 -57.45
CA GLU A 15 -31.04 35.17 -56.23
C GLU A 15 -30.54 36.36 -55.36
N VAL A 16 -31.51 37.12 -54.85
CA VAL A 16 -31.18 38.29 -54.00
C VAL A 16 -30.74 37.84 -52.61
N VAL A 17 -29.75 38.52 -52.04
CA VAL A 17 -29.24 38.23 -50.72
C VAL A 17 -29.67 39.33 -49.74
N ALA A 18 -30.63 38.99 -48.89
CA ALA A 18 -31.10 39.85 -47.81
C ALA A 18 -30.21 39.74 -46.57
N GLY A 19 -30.06 40.84 -45.80
CA GLY A 19 -29.29 40.82 -44.53
C GLY A 19 -27.78 40.77 -44.69
N ALA A 20 -27.23 40.92 -45.86
CA ALA A 20 -25.79 41.03 -46.04
C ALA A 20 -25.27 42.36 -45.51
N ASN A 21 -24.21 42.38 -44.71
CA ASN A 21 -23.58 43.55 -44.19
C ASN A 21 -22.67 44.20 -45.26
N VAL A 22 -22.87 45.47 -45.55
CA VAL A 22 -22.09 46.27 -46.50
C VAL A 22 -21.32 47.29 -45.68
N LEU A 23 -19.98 47.16 -45.66
CA LEU A 23 -19.07 47.97 -44.92
C LEU A 23 -18.30 48.89 -45.87
N VAL A 24 -18.28 50.21 -45.54
CA VAL A 24 -17.47 51.17 -46.28
C VAL A 24 -16.26 51.51 -45.40
N GLN A 25 -15.08 51.22 -45.89
CA GLN A 25 -13.81 51.29 -45.20
C GLN A 25 -12.75 52.08 -45.97
N SER A 26 -11.65 52.47 -45.30
CA SER A 26 -10.43 52.93 -45.98
C SER A 26 -9.88 51.86 -46.92
N THR A 27 -9.16 52.24 -47.91
CA THR A 27 -8.61 51.36 -48.96
C THR A 27 -7.76 50.24 -48.40
N ASP A 28 -7.10 50.47 -47.24
CA ASP A 28 -6.35 49.48 -46.46
C ASP A 28 -7.22 48.56 -45.55
N GLY A 29 -8.53 48.88 -45.45
CA GLY A 29 -9.50 48.15 -44.62
C GLY A 29 -9.42 48.38 -43.14
N LYS A 30 -8.54 49.26 -42.64
CA LYS A 30 -8.33 49.48 -41.18
C LYS A 30 -9.32 50.42 -40.53
N ARG A 31 -9.87 51.40 -41.26
CA ARG A 31 -10.84 52.34 -40.76
C ARG A 31 -12.19 52.15 -41.36
N LEU A 32 -13.23 51.99 -40.52
CA LEU A 32 -14.63 51.88 -40.98
C LEU A 32 -15.21 53.30 -41.04
N TYR A 33 -15.77 53.66 -42.19
CA TYR A 33 -16.45 54.94 -42.38
C TYR A 33 -17.95 54.85 -42.12
N SER A 34 -18.60 53.77 -42.59
CA SER A 34 -20.01 53.52 -42.39
C SER A 34 -20.35 52.06 -42.73
N TYR A 35 -21.52 51.63 -42.34
CA TYR A 35 -22.06 50.31 -42.70
C TYR A 35 -23.56 50.34 -42.88
N GLY A 36 -24.09 49.37 -43.57
CA GLY A 36 -25.52 49.12 -43.76
C GLY A 36 -25.75 47.63 -44.04
N SER A 37 -26.98 47.21 -44.20
CA SER A 37 -27.36 45.87 -44.59
C SER A 37 -28.29 45.90 -45.80
N SER A 38 -28.24 44.81 -46.60
CA SER A 38 -29.22 44.65 -47.70
C SER A 38 -30.62 44.32 -47.16
N ASP A 39 -31.64 44.92 -47.78
CA ASP A 39 -33.07 44.67 -47.48
C ASP A 39 -33.58 43.34 -48.04
N GLY A 40 -34.90 43.06 -47.89
CA GLY A 40 -35.51 41.81 -48.36
C GLY A 40 -35.46 41.59 -49.89
N GLU A 41 -35.17 42.65 -50.65
CA GLU A 41 -35.00 42.63 -52.09
C GLU A 41 -33.51 42.69 -52.49
N GLY A 42 -32.61 42.51 -51.50
CA GLY A 42 -31.13 42.50 -51.68
C GLY A 42 -30.57 43.90 -51.95
N ARG A 43 -31.32 44.96 -51.85
CA ARG A 43 -30.85 46.33 -52.10
C ARG A 43 -30.26 46.92 -50.85
N TYR A 44 -29.22 47.73 -50.99
CA TYR A 44 -28.59 48.43 -49.89
C TYR A 44 -28.31 49.90 -50.24
N GLU A 45 -28.28 50.75 -49.18
CA GLU A 45 -27.86 52.13 -49.26
C GLU A 45 -27.00 52.45 -48.05
N VAL A 46 -25.79 52.94 -48.26
CA VAL A 46 -24.86 53.34 -47.23
C VAL A 46 -24.40 54.77 -47.47
N ARG A 47 -24.61 55.65 -46.48
CA ARG A 47 -24.15 57.01 -46.49
C ARG A 47 -22.92 57.12 -45.59
N PHE A 48 -21.90 57.79 -46.07
CA PHE A 48 -20.61 57.92 -45.33
C PHE A 48 -19.94 59.23 -45.60
N ARG A 49 -19.02 59.61 -44.70
CA ARG A 49 -18.18 60.79 -44.92
C ARG A 49 -16.70 60.35 -45.00
N SER A 50 -16.03 60.73 -46.04
CA SER A 50 -14.65 60.42 -46.28
C SER A 50 -13.96 61.58 -47.01
N ASP A 51 -12.69 61.82 -46.70
CA ASP A 51 -11.85 62.77 -47.41
C ASP A 51 -10.93 62.07 -48.43
N ALA A 52 -11.03 60.73 -48.53
CA ALA A 52 -10.28 59.91 -49.51
C ALA A 52 -11.00 59.85 -50.85
N ASP A 53 -10.22 59.88 -51.95
CA ASP A 53 -10.69 59.78 -53.31
C ASP A 53 -11.35 58.41 -53.63
N SER A 54 -10.90 57.35 -52.89
CA SER A 54 -11.38 56.00 -53.06
C SER A 54 -11.71 55.35 -51.73
N VAL A 55 -12.69 54.44 -51.68
CA VAL A 55 -13.12 53.66 -50.53
C VAL A 55 -13.18 52.17 -50.89
N ARG A 56 -12.96 51.31 -49.86
CA ARG A 56 -13.19 49.86 -49.97
C ARG A 56 -14.59 49.57 -49.52
N VAL A 57 -15.41 48.99 -50.39
CA VAL A 57 -16.73 48.48 -49.98
C VAL A 57 -16.62 46.96 -49.88
N THR A 58 -16.98 46.45 -48.72
CA THR A 58 -16.88 45.03 -48.37
C THR A 58 -18.29 44.51 -48.08
N VAL A 59 -18.68 43.43 -48.72
CA VAL A 59 -19.92 42.69 -48.38
C VAL A 59 -19.51 41.43 -47.63
N THR A 60 -20.19 41.20 -46.51
CA THR A 60 -20.01 40.02 -45.66
C THR A 60 -21.34 39.66 -44.97
N GLY A 61 -21.49 38.41 -44.52
CA GLY A 61 -22.71 37.95 -43.84
C GLY A 61 -22.54 36.53 -43.32
N PHE A 62 -23.55 36.03 -42.65
CA PHE A 62 -23.56 34.66 -42.18
C PHE A 62 -23.54 33.67 -43.37
N ASN A 63 -22.55 32.81 -43.43
CA ASN A 63 -22.34 31.88 -44.56
C ASN A 63 -22.07 32.54 -45.94
N LEU A 64 -21.76 33.82 -46.02
CA LEU A 64 -21.40 34.52 -47.25
C LEU A 64 -19.88 34.64 -47.38
N GLY A 65 -19.38 34.35 -48.53
CA GLY A 65 -18.00 34.62 -48.92
C GLY A 65 -17.76 36.16 -48.89
N LYS A 66 -16.73 36.62 -48.17
CA LYS A 66 -16.34 38.03 -48.10
C LYS A 66 -15.91 38.53 -49.47
N VAL A 67 -16.64 39.52 -50.06
CA VAL A 67 -16.30 40.16 -51.33
C VAL A 67 -15.99 41.62 -51.05
N SER A 68 -14.86 42.13 -51.62
CA SER A 68 -14.44 43.52 -51.45
C SER A 68 -14.11 44.15 -52.76
N LYS A 69 -14.57 45.38 -53.00
CA LYS A 69 -14.19 46.19 -54.18
C LYS A 69 -13.65 47.56 -53.71
N VAL A 70 -12.60 48.05 -54.32
CA VAL A 70 -12.12 49.44 -54.13
C VAL A 70 -12.68 50.27 -55.24
N VAL A 71 -13.36 51.36 -54.84
CA VAL A 71 -14.10 52.20 -55.81
C VAL A 71 -13.93 53.68 -55.48
N PRO A 72 -14.08 54.62 -56.40
CA PRO A 72 -14.08 56.03 -56.10
C PRO A 72 -15.14 56.36 -55.08
N ALA A 73 -14.84 57.32 -54.14
CA ALA A 73 -15.76 57.69 -53.06
C ALA A 73 -17.09 58.29 -53.52
N GLY A 74 -17.12 58.80 -54.76
CA GLY A 74 -18.33 59.35 -55.34
C GLY A 74 -19.17 58.41 -56.20
N ILE A 75 -18.88 57.10 -56.20
CA ILE A 75 -19.67 56.13 -56.98
C ILE A 75 -21.08 56.04 -56.43
N GLY A 76 -22.09 56.31 -57.27
CA GLY A 76 -23.47 56.30 -56.79
C GLY A 76 -24.10 54.91 -56.68
N ARG A 77 -23.64 53.93 -57.53
CA ARG A 77 -24.18 52.57 -57.54
C ARG A 77 -23.08 51.52 -57.64
N LEU A 78 -23.16 50.47 -56.83
CA LEU A 78 -22.21 49.35 -56.81
C LEU A 78 -22.94 48.04 -56.47
N ASP A 79 -23.02 47.15 -57.42
CA ASP A 79 -23.65 45.84 -57.20
C ASP A 79 -22.58 44.78 -56.85
N PHE A 80 -22.97 43.82 -55.99
CA PHE A 80 -22.13 42.72 -55.51
C PHE A 80 -22.74 41.36 -55.88
N VAL A 81 -21.92 40.49 -56.39
CA VAL A 81 -22.23 39.07 -56.52
C VAL A 81 -21.39 38.33 -55.44
N VAL A 82 -22.10 37.61 -54.59
CA VAL A 82 -21.56 36.83 -53.46
C VAL A 82 -21.83 35.33 -53.62
N GLU A 83 -21.06 34.50 -52.99
CA GLU A 83 -21.28 33.07 -52.97
C GLU A 83 -21.49 32.63 -51.53
N TYR A 84 -22.44 31.72 -51.27
CA TYR A 84 -22.53 31.08 -49.96
C TYR A 84 -21.32 30.18 -49.75
N SER A 85 -20.59 30.41 -48.69
CA SER A 85 -19.45 29.64 -48.27
C SER A 85 -19.80 28.88 -46.96
N ALA A 86 -19.90 27.60 -47.05
CA ALA A 86 -20.11 26.80 -45.84
C ALA A 86 -18.95 27.05 -44.86
N LEU A 87 -19.22 27.67 -43.72
CA LEU A 87 -18.29 27.80 -42.63
C LEU A 87 -17.95 26.37 -42.14
N LYS A 88 -16.80 25.84 -42.55
CA LYS A 88 -16.22 24.69 -41.85
C LYS A 88 -15.86 25.12 -40.43
N ILE A 89 -16.77 24.88 -39.48
CA ILE A 89 -16.47 24.94 -38.05
C ILE A 89 -15.37 23.88 -37.84
N LYS A 90 -14.16 24.31 -37.44
CA LYS A 90 -13.13 23.37 -36.97
C LYS A 90 -13.75 22.54 -35.84
N GLU A 91 -13.82 21.22 -36.04
CA GLU A 91 -14.22 20.27 -35.00
C GLU A 91 -13.32 20.55 -33.81
N VAL A 92 -13.88 21.08 -32.73
CA VAL A 92 -13.20 21.19 -31.45
C VAL A 92 -13.25 19.79 -30.86
N ARG A 93 -12.23 18.99 -31.10
CA ARG A 93 -11.99 17.76 -30.35
C ARG A 93 -11.68 18.19 -28.92
N VAL A 94 -12.66 18.14 -28.06
CA VAL A 94 -12.45 18.17 -26.61
C VAL A 94 -11.87 16.80 -26.26
N GLU A 95 -10.56 16.67 -26.26
CA GLU A 95 -9.92 15.53 -25.60
C GLU A 95 -10.24 15.65 -24.12
N ALA A 96 -11.08 14.76 -23.61
CA ALA A 96 -11.37 14.69 -22.20
C ALA A 96 -10.03 14.50 -21.46
N SER A 97 -9.74 15.37 -20.50
CA SER A 97 -8.53 15.25 -19.69
C SER A 97 -8.44 13.85 -19.08
N ALA A 98 -7.29 13.20 -19.15
CA ALA A 98 -7.06 11.90 -18.54
C ALA A 98 -7.25 11.94 -17.02
N ILE A 99 -7.02 13.09 -16.41
CA ILE A 99 -7.14 13.36 -14.99
C ILE A 99 -7.97 14.65 -14.83
N GLU A 100 -8.95 14.62 -13.95
CA GLU A 100 -9.78 15.77 -13.60
C GLU A 100 -9.72 15.99 -12.09
N ARG A 101 -9.65 17.25 -11.64
CA ARG A 101 -9.74 17.58 -10.23
C ARG A 101 -10.95 18.48 -9.97
N LYS A 102 -11.78 18.04 -9.00
CA LYS A 102 -12.91 18.85 -8.50
C LYS A 102 -12.80 18.94 -6.98
N LYS A 103 -12.44 20.11 -6.46
CA LYS A 103 -12.19 20.33 -5.02
C LYS A 103 -11.13 19.32 -4.51
N ASP A 104 -11.49 18.48 -3.55
CA ASP A 104 -10.63 17.48 -2.92
C ASP A 104 -10.75 16.09 -3.62
N THR A 105 -11.33 16.02 -4.80
CA THR A 105 -11.47 14.78 -5.59
C THR A 105 -10.64 14.85 -6.86
N VAL A 106 -9.72 13.90 -7.02
CA VAL A 106 -8.95 13.66 -8.24
C VAL A 106 -9.55 12.44 -8.95
N SER A 107 -10.01 12.60 -10.17
CA SER A 107 -10.62 11.55 -10.99
C SER A 107 -9.69 11.15 -12.11
N TYR A 108 -9.35 9.87 -12.19
CA TYR A 108 -8.57 9.25 -13.27
C TYR A 108 -9.52 8.45 -14.17
N TYR A 109 -9.60 8.78 -15.44
CA TYR A 109 -10.39 8.03 -16.42
C TYR A 109 -9.61 6.81 -16.91
N VAL A 110 -10.05 5.62 -16.50
CA VAL A 110 -9.33 4.35 -16.69
C VAL A 110 -8.98 4.08 -18.16
N ALA A 111 -9.84 4.48 -19.10
CA ALA A 111 -9.62 4.31 -20.52
C ALA A 111 -8.31 4.97 -21.04
N ASN A 112 -7.82 6.02 -20.38
CA ASN A 112 -6.60 6.74 -20.76
C ASN A 112 -5.31 6.14 -20.16
N PHE A 113 -5.43 5.20 -19.23
CA PHE A 113 -4.30 4.57 -18.53
C PHE A 113 -4.22 3.07 -18.82
N LYS A 114 -5.36 2.45 -19.10
CA LYS A 114 -5.48 1.03 -19.37
C LYS A 114 -4.88 0.67 -20.73
N ASP A 115 -4.13 -0.42 -20.74
CA ASP A 115 -3.68 -1.07 -21.96
C ASP A 115 -4.15 -2.54 -22.07
N SER A 116 -3.63 -3.27 -23.04
CA SER A 116 -4.03 -4.67 -23.31
C SER A 116 -3.43 -5.69 -22.33
N THR A 117 -2.46 -5.28 -21.53
CA THR A 117 -1.81 -6.14 -20.53
C THR A 117 -2.59 -6.15 -19.22
N ASP A 118 -3.39 -5.11 -18.96
CA ASP A 118 -4.09 -4.93 -17.71
C ASP A 118 -5.27 -5.91 -17.58
N ARG A 119 -5.21 -6.74 -16.57
CA ARG A 119 -6.25 -7.69 -16.19
C ARG A 119 -7.08 -7.18 -15.03
N SER A 120 -6.41 -6.79 -13.94
CA SER A 120 -7.03 -6.27 -12.74
C SER A 120 -7.02 -4.74 -12.71
N ILE A 121 -7.82 -4.16 -11.83
CA ILE A 121 -7.74 -2.72 -11.58
C ILE A 121 -6.42 -2.35 -10.91
N GLY A 122 -5.80 -3.25 -10.16
CA GLY A 122 -4.47 -3.08 -9.57
C GLY A 122 -3.40 -2.73 -10.61
N ASP A 123 -3.42 -3.40 -11.77
CA ASP A 123 -2.48 -3.14 -12.86
C ASP A 123 -2.61 -1.71 -13.39
N VAL A 124 -3.85 -1.20 -13.48
CA VAL A 124 -4.10 0.19 -13.89
C VAL A 124 -3.70 1.18 -12.79
N LEU A 125 -4.02 0.88 -11.53
CA LEU A 125 -3.69 1.74 -10.40
C LEU A 125 -2.19 2.01 -10.28
N GLN A 126 -1.34 1.02 -10.56
CA GLN A 126 0.12 1.18 -10.58
C GLN A 126 0.61 2.19 -11.62
N LYS A 127 -0.16 2.42 -12.68
CA LYS A 127 0.14 3.36 -13.76
C LYS A 127 -0.37 4.78 -13.48
N LEU A 128 -1.19 4.95 -12.44
CA LEU A 128 -1.77 6.25 -12.09
C LEU A 128 -0.75 7.09 -11.32
N PRO A 129 -0.47 8.32 -11.76
CA PRO A 129 0.45 9.20 -11.06
C PRO A 129 0.04 9.45 -9.61
N GLY A 130 0.97 9.34 -8.67
CA GLY A 130 0.74 9.53 -7.24
C GLY A 130 0.19 8.31 -6.50
N ILE A 131 -0.08 7.20 -7.20
CA ILE A 131 -0.56 5.94 -6.61
C ILE A 131 0.56 4.90 -6.65
N GLU A 132 0.72 4.17 -5.54
CA GLU A 132 1.61 3.02 -5.40
C GLU A 132 0.75 1.82 -4.97
N VAL A 133 0.94 0.67 -5.59
CA VAL A 133 0.23 -0.56 -5.26
C VAL A 133 1.24 -1.65 -4.93
N ALA A 134 1.14 -2.21 -3.72
CA ALA A 134 1.96 -3.34 -3.31
C ALA A 134 1.47 -4.65 -3.97
N PRO A 135 2.28 -5.72 -4.02
CA PRO A 135 1.85 -7.03 -4.51
C PRO A 135 0.63 -7.61 -3.79
N SER A 136 0.45 -7.30 -2.50
CA SER A 136 -0.75 -7.62 -1.72
C SER A 136 -2.01 -6.86 -2.15
N GLY A 137 -1.90 -5.89 -3.06
CA GLY A 137 -2.97 -4.98 -3.46
C GLY A 137 -3.15 -3.77 -2.55
N HIS A 138 -2.30 -3.59 -1.53
CA HIS A 138 -2.35 -2.42 -0.67
C HIS A 138 -1.89 -1.17 -1.41
N ILE A 139 -2.58 -0.06 -1.15
CA ILE A 139 -2.41 1.18 -1.91
C ILE A 139 -1.91 2.30 -1.00
N LYS A 140 -0.93 3.05 -1.53
CA LYS A 140 -0.53 4.35 -1.00
C LYS A 140 -0.86 5.44 -2.02
N TYR A 141 -1.29 6.58 -1.54
CA TYR A 141 -1.43 7.79 -2.32
C TYR A 141 -0.46 8.85 -1.80
N GLN A 142 0.43 9.32 -2.67
CA GLN A 142 1.52 10.24 -2.32
C GLN A 142 2.34 9.74 -1.10
N GLY A 143 2.64 8.43 -1.07
CA GLY A 143 3.41 7.77 -0.02
C GLY A 143 2.66 7.40 1.26
N LYS A 144 1.42 7.91 1.47
CA LYS A 144 0.59 7.59 2.63
C LYS A 144 -0.42 6.50 2.29
N ALA A 145 -0.57 5.52 3.19
CA ALA A 145 -1.60 4.49 3.04
C ALA A 145 -3.00 5.12 3.01
N ILE A 146 -3.84 4.67 2.08
CA ILE A 146 -5.23 5.11 2.01
C ILE A 146 -6.01 4.66 3.25
N ASN A 147 -7.05 5.43 3.64
CA ASN A 147 -7.88 5.08 4.79
C ASN A 147 -9.14 4.30 4.43
N LYS A 148 -9.58 4.39 3.17
CA LYS A 148 -10.76 3.67 2.66
C LYS A 148 -10.62 3.32 1.19
N PHE A 149 -11.23 2.17 0.84
CA PHE A 149 -11.37 1.72 -0.53
C PHE A 149 -12.83 1.37 -0.82
N TYR A 150 -13.44 2.10 -1.73
CA TYR A 150 -14.85 1.98 -2.07
C TYR A 150 -15.04 1.39 -3.47
N VAL A 151 -16.12 0.65 -3.66
CA VAL A 151 -16.67 0.32 -4.97
C VAL A 151 -18.10 0.88 -5.02
N GLU A 152 -18.38 1.78 -5.96
CA GLU A 152 -19.67 2.49 -6.05
C GLU A 152 -20.10 3.13 -4.71
N GLY A 153 -19.12 3.62 -3.93
CA GLY A 153 -19.33 4.28 -2.63
C GLY A 153 -19.53 3.35 -1.43
N LEU A 154 -19.41 2.03 -1.57
CA LEU A 154 -19.55 1.06 -0.49
C LEU A 154 -18.18 0.46 -0.10
N ASP A 155 -17.89 0.39 1.21
CA ASP A 155 -16.68 -0.19 1.80
C ASP A 155 -16.95 -1.63 2.28
N MET A 156 -16.85 -2.58 1.38
CA MET A 156 -17.13 -4.00 1.66
C MET A 156 -16.00 -4.69 2.41
N LEU A 157 -14.75 -4.36 2.11
CA LEU A 157 -13.58 -5.11 2.57
C LEU A 157 -12.78 -4.44 3.69
N GLY A 158 -13.06 -3.16 3.97
CA GLY A 158 -12.31 -2.40 4.97
C GLY A 158 -10.81 -2.38 4.65
N SER A 159 -9.97 -2.93 5.53
CA SER A 159 -8.52 -3.00 5.35
C SER A 159 -8.04 -4.14 4.41
N GLN A 160 -8.92 -5.07 4.03
CA GLN A 160 -8.60 -6.23 3.16
C GLN A 160 -8.95 -5.96 1.68
N TYR A 161 -8.86 -4.73 1.22
CA TYR A 161 -9.22 -4.33 -0.14
C TYR A 161 -8.30 -4.88 -1.24
N GLY A 162 -7.20 -5.56 -0.89
CA GLY A 162 -6.36 -6.30 -1.82
C GLY A 162 -7.16 -7.27 -2.69
N ILE A 163 -8.19 -7.94 -2.13
CA ILE A 163 -9.12 -8.78 -2.88
C ILE A 163 -9.76 -8.02 -4.03
N THR A 164 -10.25 -6.79 -3.78
CA THR A 164 -10.88 -5.96 -4.82
C THR A 164 -9.85 -5.50 -5.85
N THR A 165 -8.68 -5.05 -5.39
CA THR A 165 -7.62 -4.52 -6.26
C THR A 165 -7.12 -5.56 -7.24
N ASN A 166 -6.95 -6.80 -6.79
CA ASN A 166 -6.37 -7.87 -7.60
C ASN A 166 -7.41 -8.61 -8.46
N ASN A 167 -8.70 -8.57 -8.12
CA ASN A 167 -9.71 -9.40 -8.78
C ASN A 167 -10.70 -8.63 -9.67
N ILE A 168 -11.00 -7.34 -9.41
CA ILE A 168 -11.89 -6.58 -10.31
C ILE A 168 -11.20 -6.34 -11.64
N GLN A 169 -11.87 -6.71 -12.73
CA GLN A 169 -11.32 -6.52 -14.07
C GLN A 169 -11.19 -5.03 -14.41
N ALA A 170 -10.04 -4.62 -14.92
CA ALA A 170 -9.80 -3.25 -15.39
C ALA A 170 -10.82 -2.81 -16.46
N SER A 171 -11.36 -3.76 -17.24
CA SER A 171 -12.41 -3.53 -18.26
C SER A 171 -13.72 -3.01 -17.70
N ASP A 172 -14.04 -3.31 -16.43
CA ASP A 172 -15.31 -3.00 -15.80
C ASP A 172 -15.33 -1.63 -15.14
N ILE A 173 -14.17 -1.01 -14.98
CA ILE A 173 -14.02 0.29 -14.33
C ILE A 173 -14.07 1.42 -15.36
N ALA A 174 -14.86 2.46 -15.09
CA ALA A 174 -14.93 3.68 -15.87
C ALA A 174 -13.91 4.71 -15.40
N LYS A 175 -13.85 4.95 -14.07
CA LYS A 175 -12.91 5.88 -13.47
C LYS A 175 -12.53 5.48 -12.04
N VAL A 176 -11.39 5.96 -11.61
CA VAL A 176 -10.90 5.90 -10.23
C VAL A 176 -10.98 7.32 -9.64
N GLU A 177 -11.69 7.48 -8.54
CA GLU A 177 -11.76 8.73 -7.80
C GLU A 177 -10.88 8.62 -6.54
N VAL A 178 -9.99 9.58 -6.36
CA VAL A 178 -9.21 9.74 -5.13
C VAL A 178 -9.79 10.91 -4.36
N TYR A 179 -10.30 10.64 -3.17
CA TYR A 179 -10.78 11.66 -2.23
C TYR A 179 -9.61 12.05 -1.33
N GLU A 180 -9.03 13.22 -1.57
CA GLU A 180 -7.92 13.73 -0.76
C GLU A 180 -8.46 14.22 0.60
N ASP A 181 -7.67 14.07 1.66
CA ASP A 181 -8.03 14.45 3.04
C ASP A 181 -9.37 13.85 3.51
N HIS A 182 -9.63 12.60 3.12
CA HIS A 182 -10.92 11.96 3.30
C HIS A 182 -11.23 11.63 4.77
N GLN A 183 -12.31 12.23 5.31
CA GLN A 183 -12.91 11.83 6.58
C GLN A 183 -14.07 10.86 6.33
N PRO A 184 -13.92 9.55 6.60
CA PRO A 184 -14.94 8.55 6.27
C PRO A 184 -16.18 8.62 7.16
N ILE A 185 -16.10 9.24 8.32
CA ILE A 185 -17.21 9.35 9.28
C ILE A 185 -17.92 10.68 9.05
N LYS A 186 -19.14 10.62 8.51
CA LYS A 186 -19.89 11.82 8.10
C LYS A 186 -20.08 12.83 9.22
N VAL A 187 -20.40 12.38 10.43
CA VAL A 187 -20.59 13.25 11.59
C VAL A 187 -19.32 14.01 12.00
N LEU A 188 -18.13 13.53 11.59
CA LEU A 188 -16.81 14.13 11.86
C LEU A 188 -16.25 15.03 10.74
N GLN A 189 -16.87 15.06 9.55
CA GLN A 189 -16.29 15.71 8.36
C GLN A 189 -15.90 17.16 8.57
N ASP A 190 -16.69 17.91 9.34
CA ASP A 190 -16.41 19.32 9.64
C ASP A 190 -15.60 19.54 10.93
N TRP A 191 -15.26 18.49 11.65
CA TRP A 191 -14.71 18.55 13.01
C TRP A 191 -13.29 18.02 13.11
N VAL A 192 -13.00 16.95 12.40
CA VAL A 192 -11.72 16.26 12.46
C VAL A 192 -11.12 16.22 11.06
N ALA A 193 -10.00 16.90 10.89
CA ALA A 193 -9.25 16.85 9.65
C ALA A 193 -8.62 15.46 9.45
N SER A 194 -8.59 15.00 8.21
CA SER A 194 -7.84 13.80 7.80
C SER A 194 -6.68 14.23 6.91
N ASP A 195 -5.58 13.49 6.96
CA ASP A 195 -4.42 13.66 6.07
C ASP A 195 -4.27 12.48 5.10
N ARG A 196 -5.23 11.55 5.12
CA ARG A 196 -5.24 10.35 4.27
C ARG A 196 -6.27 10.46 3.17
N ALA A 197 -5.94 9.84 2.04
CA ALA A 197 -6.87 9.73 0.93
C ALA A 197 -7.74 8.47 1.03
N ALA A 198 -8.86 8.47 0.29
CA ALA A 198 -9.62 7.27 -0.03
C ALA A 198 -9.72 7.10 -1.54
N ILE A 199 -9.91 5.86 -1.99
CA ILE A 199 -10.15 5.52 -3.39
C ILE A 199 -11.57 5.01 -3.56
N ASN A 200 -12.24 5.45 -4.63
CA ASN A 200 -13.54 4.94 -5.04
C ASN A 200 -13.51 4.50 -6.51
N LEU A 201 -13.86 3.26 -6.75
CA LEU A 201 -13.99 2.71 -8.09
C LEU A 201 -15.42 2.95 -8.62
N ILE A 202 -15.51 3.61 -9.75
CA ILE A 202 -16.78 3.81 -10.48
C ILE A 202 -16.84 2.80 -11.63
N LEU A 203 -17.81 1.92 -11.56
CA LEU A 203 -18.03 0.88 -12.56
C LEU A 203 -18.68 1.45 -13.84
N LYS A 204 -18.42 0.83 -14.97
CA LYS A 204 -19.20 1.07 -16.20
C LYS A 204 -20.65 0.64 -15.99
N SER A 205 -21.58 1.31 -16.69
CA SER A 205 -23.02 1.03 -16.55
C SER A 205 -23.37 -0.44 -16.74
N GLY A 206 -22.72 -1.08 -17.66
CA GLY A 206 -22.90 -2.50 -17.93
C GLY A 206 -22.40 -3.43 -16.79
N ALA A 207 -21.40 -3.06 -15.99
CA ALA A 207 -20.88 -3.90 -14.93
C ALA A 207 -21.71 -3.80 -13.63
N ARG A 208 -22.58 -2.79 -13.52
CA ARG A 208 -23.47 -2.62 -12.37
C ARG A 208 -24.68 -3.53 -12.47
N GLY A 209 -25.02 -4.21 -11.35
CA GLY A 209 -26.21 -5.08 -11.28
C GLY A 209 -26.12 -6.36 -12.12
N ALA A 210 -24.91 -6.74 -12.51
CA ALA A 210 -24.63 -7.98 -13.24
C ALA A 210 -23.56 -8.80 -12.55
N TRP A 211 -23.62 -10.12 -12.72
CA TRP A 211 -22.55 -11.02 -12.31
C TRP A 211 -21.36 -10.85 -13.25
N ASN A 212 -20.22 -10.58 -12.66
CA ASN A 212 -18.92 -10.45 -13.29
C ASN A 212 -17.96 -11.46 -12.67
N GLY A 213 -16.77 -11.57 -13.21
CA GLY A 213 -15.72 -12.39 -12.61
C GLY A 213 -15.02 -13.26 -13.62
N VAL A 214 -14.19 -14.15 -13.06
CA VAL A 214 -13.27 -15.00 -13.82
C VAL A 214 -13.36 -16.41 -13.30
N VAL A 215 -13.25 -17.38 -14.23
CA VAL A 215 -12.94 -18.77 -13.94
C VAL A 215 -11.69 -19.12 -14.71
N GLN A 216 -10.66 -19.66 -14.05
CA GLN A 216 -9.39 -20.06 -14.65
C GLN A 216 -9.00 -21.44 -14.19
N GLY A 217 -8.50 -22.26 -15.12
CA GLY A 217 -7.87 -23.52 -14.85
C GLY A 217 -6.57 -23.65 -15.64
N GLY A 218 -5.56 -24.27 -15.05
CA GLY A 218 -4.28 -24.47 -15.70
C GLY A 218 -3.57 -25.71 -15.21
N ALA A 219 -2.77 -26.29 -16.09
CA ALA A 219 -1.87 -27.42 -15.81
C ALA A 219 -0.49 -27.14 -16.42
N GLY A 220 0.55 -27.65 -15.76
CA GLY A 220 1.92 -27.45 -16.19
C GLY A 220 2.84 -28.63 -15.85
N TYR A 221 4.08 -28.50 -16.29
CA TYR A 221 5.11 -29.52 -16.15
C TYR A 221 6.43 -28.95 -15.64
N GLN A 222 7.16 -29.79 -14.92
CA GLN A 222 8.43 -29.60 -14.21
C GLN A 222 8.34 -28.60 -13.04
N PRO A 223 7.86 -29.11 -11.90
CA PRO A 223 7.13 -30.36 -11.63
C PRO A 223 5.71 -30.35 -12.17
N VAL A 224 4.88 -31.32 -11.85
CA VAL A 224 3.44 -31.25 -12.16
C VAL A 224 2.84 -30.06 -11.46
N LEU A 225 2.31 -29.11 -12.25
CA LEU A 225 1.75 -27.85 -11.77
C LEU A 225 0.26 -27.79 -12.02
N TRP A 226 -0.47 -27.13 -11.12
CA TRP A 226 -1.86 -26.75 -11.30
C TRP A 226 -2.11 -25.31 -10.83
N ASN A 227 -3.10 -24.68 -11.41
CA ASN A 227 -3.65 -23.41 -10.99
C ASN A 227 -5.16 -23.43 -11.24
N GLY A 228 -5.93 -23.04 -10.24
CA GLY A 228 -7.38 -22.90 -10.31
C GLY A 228 -7.84 -21.61 -9.65
N GLU A 229 -8.71 -20.89 -10.33
CA GLU A 229 -9.29 -19.65 -9.82
C GLU A 229 -10.76 -19.53 -10.21
N MET A 230 -11.59 -19.12 -9.28
CA MET A 230 -12.99 -18.78 -9.50
C MET A 230 -13.32 -17.54 -8.66
N THR A 231 -13.71 -16.44 -9.31
CA THR A 231 -13.93 -15.14 -8.64
C THR A 231 -15.24 -14.50 -9.10
N PRO A 232 -16.43 -15.07 -8.79
CA PRO A 232 -17.70 -14.43 -9.11
C PRO A 232 -17.91 -13.18 -8.24
N MET A 233 -18.37 -12.11 -8.88
CA MET A 233 -18.60 -10.82 -8.24
C MET A 233 -19.93 -10.22 -8.72
N PHE A 234 -20.61 -9.55 -7.81
CA PHE A 234 -21.83 -8.79 -8.12
C PHE A 234 -21.81 -7.44 -7.39
N PHE A 235 -22.03 -6.35 -8.13
CA PHE A 235 -22.01 -5.01 -7.56
C PHE A 235 -23.30 -4.27 -7.92
N SER A 236 -24.05 -3.89 -6.90
CA SER A 236 -25.18 -2.99 -7.03
C SER A 236 -25.11 -1.88 -5.97
N LYS A 237 -26.00 -0.91 -6.00
CA LYS A 237 -26.04 0.17 -5.00
C LYS A 237 -26.49 -0.30 -3.61
N LYS A 238 -27.15 -1.46 -3.50
CA LYS A 238 -27.69 -1.99 -2.24
C LYS A 238 -26.99 -3.24 -1.77
N PHE A 239 -26.46 -4.03 -2.68
CA PHE A 239 -25.83 -5.31 -2.38
C PHE A 239 -24.59 -5.50 -3.23
N GLN A 240 -23.47 -5.85 -2.60
CA GLN A 240 -22.26 -6.23 -3.31
C GLN A 240 -21.71 -7.51 -2.71
N THR A 241 -21.14 -8.35 -3.55
CA THR A 241 -20.46 -9.56 -3.10
C THR A 241 -19.28 -9.88 -4.00
N ILE A 242 -18.19 -10.37 -3.39
CA ILE A 242 -17.04 -10.99 -4.04
C ILE A 242 -16.81 -12.33 -3.35
N MET A 243 -16.83 -13.39 -4.11
CA MET A 243 -16.46 -14.72 -3.64
C MET A 243 -15.20 -15.13 -4.40
N THR A 244 -14.25 -15.77 -3.72
CA THR A 244 -13.05 -16.28 -4.36
C THR A 244 -12.79 -17.71 -3.94
N TYR A 245 -12.40 -18.54 -4.88
CA TYR A 245 -11.71 -19.80 -4.64
C TYR A 245 -10.46 -19.80 -5.49
N LYS A 246 -9.30 -19.94 -4.85
CA LYS A 246 -8.01 -20.00 -5.53
C LYS A 246 -7.20 -21.17 -5.00
N THR A 247 -6.59 -21.90 -5.90
CA THR A 247 -5.69 -23.01 -5.56
C THR A 247 -4.54 -23.05 -6.55
N ASN A 248 -3.34 -23.31 -6.06
CA ASN A 248 -2.18 -23.52 -6.92
C ASN A 248 -1.02 -24.18 -6.16
N ASN A 249 -0.08 -24.73 -6.95
CA ASN A 249 1.25 -25.12 -6.51
C ASN A 249 2.35 -24.43 -7.34
N THR A 250 2.06 -23.27 -7.89
CA THR A 250 2.91 -22.55 -8.86
C THR A 250 3.84 -21.52 -8.24
N GLY A 251 3.90 -21.46 -6.91
CA GLY A 251 4.66 -20.45 -6.18
C GLY A 251 3.94 -19.10 -6.03
N GLU A 252 2.66 -19.03 -6.37
CA GLU A 252 1.86 -17.81 -6.18
C GLU A 252 1.18 -17.84 -4.81
N ASP A 253 1.52 -16.88 -3.94
CA ASP A 253 0.89 -16.75 -2.62
C ASP A 253 -0.43 -15.94 -2.72
N VAL A 254 -1.52 -16.65 -2.97
CA VAL A 254 -2.87 -16.06 -3.04
C VAL A 254 -3.40 -15.60 -1.68
N ALA A 255 -2.75 -15.95 -0.57
CA ALA A 255 -3.14 -15.50 0.77
C ALA A 255 -2.84 -14.00 0.98
N ARG A 256 -1.85 -13.44 0.30
CA ARG A 256 -1.46 -12.02 0.43
C ARG A 256 -2.60 -11.03 0.16
N GLU A 257 -3.52 -11.36 -0.73
CA GLU A 257 -4.67 -10.48 -1.01
C GLU A 257 -5.67 -10.41 0.13
N LEU A 258 -5.62 -11.37 1.08
CA LEU A 258 -6.47 -11.45 2.29
C LEU A 258 -5.83 -10.77 3.50
N GLU A 259 -4.57 -10.36 3.40
CA GLU A 259 -3.87 -9.67 4.48
C GLU A 259 -4.51 -8.32 4.75
N SER A 260 -4.58 -7.96 6.03
CA SER A 260 -5.01 -6.63 6.44
C SER A 260 -3.88 -5.63 6.22
N SER A 261 -4.20 -4.45 5.70
CA SER A 261 -3.26 -3.32 5.61
C SER A 261 -2.73 -2.84 6.98
N MET A 262 -3.32 -3.30 8.05
CA MET A 262 -2.92 -3.05 9.44
C MET A 262 -2.46 -4.36 10.08
N GLY A 263 -1.36 -4.94 9.62
CA GLY A 263 -0.78 -6.14 10.21
C GLY A 263 -0.39 -5.89 11.67
N MET A 264 -1.05 -6.57 12.60
CA MET A 264 -0.60 -6.69 13.99
C MET A 264 -0.43 -8.19 14.27
N GLY A 265 0.82 -8.66 14.20
CA GLY A 265 1.19 -9.95 14.78
C GLY A 265 1.16 -9.85 16.31
N TRP A 266 0.77 -10.92 16.98
CA TRP A 266 0.92 -11.04 18.42
C TRP A 266 2.33 -11.55 18.74
N GLU A 267 3.03 -10.90 19.66
CA GLU A 267 4.44 -11.19 19.98
C GLU A 267 4.66 -12.64 20.43
N ALA A 268 3.69 -13.22 21.14
CA ALA A 268 3.72 -14.63 21.52
C ALA A 268 3.97 -15.61 20.36
N GLU A 269 3.55 -15.25 19.16
CA GLU A 269 3.73 -16.09 17.96
C GLU A 269 5.20 -16.24 17.53
N ARG A 270 6.05 -15.34 17.99
CA ARG A 270 7.48 -15.26 17.65
C ARG A 270 8.40 -15.78 18.74
N LEU A 271 7.84 -16.29 19.85
CA LEU A 271 8.67 -16.74 20.97
C LEU A 271 9.46 -18.01 20.62
N THR A 272 8.91 -18.89 19.77
CA THR A 272 9.56 -20.14 19.39
C THR A 272 9.11 -20.57 17.98
N GLY A 273 9.98 -21.29 17.27
CA GLY A 273 9.73 -21.80 15.91
C GLY A 273 10.84 -22.74 15.43
N VAL A 274 10.60 -23.40 14.32
CA VAL A 274 11.66 -24.16 13.63
C VAL A 274 12.61 -23.20 12.90
N GLN A 275 13.82 -23.66 12.67
CA GLN A 275 14.76 -22.93 11.81
C GLN A 275 14.31 -23.06 10.35
N GLU A 276 14.24 -21.96 9.64
CA GLU A 276 13.84 -21.85 8.23
C GLU A 276 14.95 -21.12 7.45
N PRO A 277 15.11 -21.43 6.14
CA PRO A 277 16.02 -20.67 5.29
C PRO A 277 15.49 -19.24 5.08
N GLY A 278 16.38 -18.29 4.78
CA GLY A 278 16.01 -16.92 4.47
C GLY A 278 15.17 -16.79 3.20
N ASN A 279 14.22 -15.88 3.17
CA ASN A 279 13.39 -15.66 1.97
C ASN A 279 14.12 -14.79 0.94
N PRO A 280 14.32 -15.27 -0.30
CA PRO A 280 15.00 -14.49 -1.33
C PRO A 280 14.16 -13.27 -1.76
N PRO A 281 14.79 -12.11 -2.02
CA PRO A 281 14.10 -10.89 -2.44
C PRO A 281 13.73 -10.86 -3.94
N VAL A 282 13.45 -12.01 -4.53
CA VAL A 282 13.04 -12.19 -5.93
C VAL A 282 11.55 -12.54 -6.01
N ASP A 283 11.00 -12.67 -7.23
CA ASP A 283 9.59 -13.09 -7.40
C ASP A 283 9.35 -14.44 -6.70
N GLU A 284 8.35 -14.52 -5.83
CA GLU A 284 8.04 -15.72 -5.05
C GLU A 284 7.78 -16.95 -5.91
N ARG A 285 7.29 -16.78 -7.12
CA ARG A 285 7.06 -17.86 -8.08
C ARG A 285 8.36 -18.53 -8.55
N LEU A 286 9.52 -17.95 -8.27
CA LEU A 286 10.83 -18.55 -8.52
C LEU A 286 11.26 -19.50 -7.41
N TYR A 287 10.79 -19.31 -6.16
CA TYR A 287 11.25 -20.09 -5.03
C TYR A 287 10.16 -20.81 -4.21
N LEU A 288 8.99 -20.19 -4.07
CA LEU A 288 7.94 -20.70 -3.17
C LEU A 288 7.38 -22.03 -3.67
N ARG A 289 7.62 -23.12 -2.94
CA ARG A 289 7.08 -24.46 -3.20
C ARG A 289 5.85 -24.67 -2.34
N ASN A 290 4.73 -24.10 -2.78
CA ASN A 290 3.45 -24.12 -2.07
C ASN A 290 2.48 -25.20 -2.59
N ASN A 291 1.47 -25.49 -1.78
CA ASN A 291 0.22 -26.14 -2.15
C ASN A 291 -0.89 -25.42 -1.37
N ILE A 292 -1.53 -24.46 -2.02
CA ILE A 292 -2.45 -23.55 -1.37
C ILE A 292 -3.88 -23.73 -1.88
N HIS A 293 -4.83 -23.69 -0.94
CA HIS A 293 -6.27 -23.59 -1.18
C HIS A 293 -6.81 -22.43 -0.37
N SER A 294 -7.46 -21.50 -1.03
CA SER A 294 -8.03 -20.29 -0.41
C SER A 294 -9.47 -20.11 -0.85
N VAL A 295 -10.36 -19.95 0.11
CA VAL A 295 -11.78 -19.63 -0.12
C VAL A 295 -12.09 -18.34 0.61
N SER A 296 -12.76 -17.38 -0.05
CA SER A 296 -13.30 -16.21 0.64
C SER A 296 -14.71 -15.85 0.18
N ILE A 297 -15.49 -15.30 1.10
CA ILE A 297 -16.83 -14.74 0.85
C ILE A 297 -16.88 -13.37 1.51
N ASN A 298 -17.14 -12.35 0.71
CA ASN A 298 -17.18 -10.98 1.16
C ASN A 298 -18.47 -10.35 0.65
N THR A 299 -19.32 -9.87 1.54
CA THR A 299 -20.60 -9.27 1.18
C THR A 299 -20.88 -8.01 1.98
N ILE A 300 -21.50 -7.04 1.33
CA ILE A 300 -22.09 -5.88 1.99
C ILE A 300 -23.53 -5.71 1.52
N ASN A 301 -24.43 -5.55 2.46
CA ASN A 301 -25.83 -5.28 2.21
C ASN A 301 -26.25 -3.94 2.86
N LYS A 302 -26.71 -3.02 2.06
CA LYS A 302 -27.27 -1.75 2.53
C LYS A 302 -28.69 -1.99 3.02
N ILE A 303 -28.86 -1.95 4.34
CA ILE A 303 -30.15 -2.24 5.00
C ILE A 303 -30.95 -0.98 5.33
N GLY A 304 -30.39 0.20 5.11
CA GLY A 304 -31.02 1.51 5.25
C GLY A 304 -30.27 2.55 4.40
N GLU A 305 -30.71 3.81 4.40
CA GLU A 305 -30.03 4.87 3.63
C GLU A 305 -28.60 5.07 4.08
N ASP A 306 -28.36 5.08 5.40
CA ASP A 306 -27.06 5.27 6.03
C ASP A 306 -26.53 4.03 6.75
N SER A 307 -27.20 2.86 6.58
CA SER A 307 -26.85 1.64 7.31
C SER A 307 -26.49 0.50 6.38
N ASP A 308 -25.41 -0.19 6.73
CA ASP A 308 -24.96 -1.40 6.06
C ASP A 308 -24.57 -2.52 7.03
N LEU A 309 -24.70 -3.75 6.52
CA LEU A 309 -24.23 -4.97 7.17
C LEU A 309 -23.19 -5.62 6.25
N THR A 310 -22.00 -5.87 6.79
CA THR A 310 -20.90 -6.50 6.05
C THR A 310 -20.53 -7.83 6.71
N VAL A 311 -20.34 -8.84 5.88
CA VAL A 311 -19.84 -10.17 6.27
C VAL A 311 -18.60 -10.47 5.45
N ASN A 312 -17.48 -10.76 6.12
CA ASN A 312 -16.26 -11.22 5.49
C ASN A 312 -15.83 -12.52 6.14
N ALA A 313 -15.59 -13.53 5.35
CA ALA A 313 -15.08 -14.82 5.83
C ALA A 313 -14.06 -15.37 4.84
N TYR A 314 -12.98 -15.95 5.34
CA TYR A 314 -12.05 -16.73 4.53
C TYR A 314 -11.50 -17.93 5.29
N TYR A 315 -11.14 -18.95 4.53
CA TYR A 315 -10.33 -20.07 4.98
C TYR A 315 -9.17 -20.29 4.01
N ILE A 316 -7.99 -20.53 4.58
CA ILE A 316 -6.76 -20.80 3.82
C ILE A 316 -6.14 -22.06 4.41
N HIS A 317 -5.83 -23.01 3.53
CA HIS A 317 -4.91 -24.10 3.78
C HIS A 317 -3.69 -23.90 2.89
N ASP A 318 -2.50 -23.83 3.48
CA ASP A 318 -1.25 -23.64 2.74
C ASP A 318 -0.17 -24.56 3.29
N LYS A 319 0.39 -25.37 2.42
CA LYS A 319 1.56 -26.20 2.72
C LYS A 319 2.73 -25.66 1.92
N ARG A 320 3.84 -25.34 2.58
CA ARG A 320 5.07 -24.82 1.99
C ARG A 320 6.24 -25.72 2.32
N ASN A 321 7.08 -25.97 1.34
CA ASN A 321 8.37 -26.64 1.52
C ASN A 321 9.46 -25.65 1.14
N GLU A 322 10.43 -25.49 2.03
CA GLU A 322 11.52 -24.52 1.92
C GLU A 322 12.83 -25.23 2.17
N SER A 323 13.81 -25.05 1.29
CA SER A 323 15.15 -25.62 1.44
C SER A 323 16.21 -24.61 1.02
N GLY A 324 17.35 -24.68 1.69
CA GLY A 324 18.45 -23.78 1.44
C GLY A 324 19.61 -23.96 2.41
N GLU A 325 20.69 -23.24 2.15
CA GLU A 325 21.90 -23.24 2.96
C GLU A 325 22.10 -21.88 3.58
N ASN A 326 22.51 -21.84 4.84
CA ASN A 326 22.84 -20.65 5.57
C ASN A 326 24.29 -20.68 6.04
N SER A 327 24.98 -19.54 5.95
CA SER A 327 26.26 -19.30 6.58
C SER A 327 26.15 -18.04 7.42
N THR A 328 26.25 -18.20 8.74
CA THR A 328 26.17 -17.08 9.67
C THR A 328 27.53 -16.87 10.33
N SER A 329 28.08 -15.66 10.22
CA SER A 329 29.30 -15.24 10.89
C SER A 329 28.93 -14.30 12.02
N TYR A 330 29.08 -14.75 13.27
CA TYR A 330 28.81 -13.95 14.46
C TYR A 330 30.06 -13.18 14.85
N PHE A 331 29.93 -11.90 15.04
CA PHE A 331 31.04 -11.00 15.45
C PHE A 331 31.12 -10.92 16.96
N ILE A 332 32.17 -11.51 17.52
CA ILE A 332 32.40 -11.54 18.96
C ILE A 332 33.59 -10.61 19.28
N PRO A 333 33.44 -9.67 20.23
CA PRO A 333 34.52 -8.75 20.59
C PRO A 333 35.81 -9.46 20.98
N GLY A 334 36.92 -9.05 20.36
CA GLY A 334 38.24 -9.59 20.65
C GLY A 334 38.49 -11.05 20.25
N GLN A 335 37.61 -11.65 19.44
CA GLN A 335 37.74 -13.02 18.93
C GLN A 335 37.53 -13.05 17.42
N ASP A 336 38.01 -14.11 16.78
CA ASP A 336 37.66 -14.39 15.38
C ASP A 336 36.16 -14.64 15.25
N PRO A 337 35.51 -14.29 14.10
CA PRO A 337 34.11 -14.54 13.89
C PRO A 337 33.75 -16.04 14.03
N LEU A 338 32.68 -16.31 14.78
CA LEU A 338 32.14 -17.67 14.88
C LEU A 338 31.31 -17.95 13.64
N ASN A 339 31.76 -18.81 12.76
CA ASN A 339 31.11 -19.21 11.52
C ASN A 339 30.31 -20.49 11.71
N ILE A 340 29.04 -20.44 11.30
CA ILE A 340 28.08 -21.53 11.43
C ILE A 340 27.45 -21.81 10.07
N TYR A 341 27.55 -23.05 9.60
CA TYR A 341 26.97 -23.53 8.36
C TYR A 341 25.78 -24.42 8.65
N GLU A 342 24.68 -24.22 7.94
CA GLU A 342 23.42 -24.94 8.10
C GLU A 342 22.83 -25.28 6.75
N ASN A 343 22.50 -26.55 6.52
CA ASN A 343 21.63 -26.97 5.42
C ASN A 343 20.25 -27.24 6.03
N ILE A 344 19.22 -26.57 5.50
CA ILE A 344 17.91 -26.48 6.13
C ILE A 344 16.84 -26.95 5.14
N ASP A 345 16.06 -27.95 5.59
CA ASP A 345 14.82 -28.36 4.95
C ASP A 345 13.66 -28.15 5.93
N ALA A 346 12.65 -27.39 5.52
CA ALA A 346 11.49 -27.09 6.34
C ALA A 346 10.17 -27.29 5.58
N GLU A 347 9.19 -27.84 6.29
CA GLU A 347 7.81 -27.98 5.83
C GLU A 347 6.89 -27.20 6.78
N ASN A 348 6.10 -26.28 6.23
CA ASN A 348 5.16 -25.45 6.95
C ASN A 348 3.74 -25.71 6.47
N ILE A 349 2.83 -26.10 7.37
CA ILE A 349 1.41 -26.26 7.10
C ILE A 349 0.65 -25.23 7.94
N SER A 350 -0.10 -24.38 7.27
CA SER A 350 -0.89 -23.30 7.91
C SER A 350 -2.35 -23.39 7.52
N ASP A 351 -3.21 -23.60 8.51
CA ASP A 351 -4.66 -23.52 8.39
C ASP A 351 -5.14 -22.22 9.06
N ARG A 352 -5.83 -21.34 8.34
CA ARG A 352 -6.32 -20.06 8.85
C ARG A 352 -7.79 -19.86 8.53
N LEU A 353 -8.57 -19.49 9.51
CA LEU A 353 -9.98 -19.15 9.38
C LEU A 353 -10.22 -17.76 9.97
N GLN A 354 -10.83 -16.88 9.20
CA GLN A 354 -11.33 -15.60 9.70
C GLN A 354 -12.82 -15.44 9.39
N VAL A 355 -13.57 -14.90 10.35
CA VAL A 355 -14.96 -14.45 10.16
C VAL A 355 -15.09 -13.08 10.80
N ALA A 356 -15.60 -12.12 10.05
CA ALA A 356 -15.89 -10.77 10.55
C ALA A 356 -17.31 -10.34 10.17
N LEU A 357 -18.02 -9.80 11.16
CA LEU A 357 -19.36 -9.23 11.01
C LEU A 357 -19.28 -7.75 11.38
N LYS A 358 -19.72 -6.85 10.51
CA LYS A 358 -19.73 -5.41 10.75
C LYS A 358 -21.11 -4.85 10.46
N TYR A 359 -21.70 -4.21 11.47
CA TYR A 359 -22.85 -3.33 11.29
C TYR A 359 -22.38 -1.88 11.39
N MET A 360 -22.75 -1.06 10.42
CA MET A 360 -22.41 0.36 10.39
C MET A 360 -23.64 1.19 10.07
N ASN A 361 -23.86 2.26 10.84
CA ASN A 361 -24.73 3.37 10.50
C ASN A 361 -23.89 4.65 10.44
N ASN A 362 -23.86 5.36 9.30
CA ASN A 362 -23.02 6.53 9.07
C ASN A 362 -23.82 7.70 8.49
N SER A 363 -24.50 8.42 9.36
CA SER A 363 -25.29 9.61 9.01
C SER A 363 -24.60 10.92 9.45
N ASN A 364 -25.14 12.06 9.04
CA ASN A 364 -24.60 13.36 9.40
C ASN A 364 -24.72 13.71 10.91
N LYS A 365 -25.59 13.03 11.63
CA LYS A 365 -25.82 13.27 13.08
C LYS A 365 -25.38 12.12 13.96
N ASN A 366 -25.39 10.91 13.42
CA ASN A 366 -25.15 9.69 14.18
C ASN A 366 -24.17 8.78 13.42
N TYR A 367 -23.25 8.21 14.14
CA TYR A 367 -22.39 7.14 13.66
C TYR A 367 -22.46 5.99 14.66
N LEU A 368 -22.68 4.76 14.17
CA LEU A 368 -22.52 3.54 14.92
C LEU A 368 -21.76 2.55 14.07
N ASN A 369 -20.70 1.99 14.59
CA ASN A 369 -19.97 0.89 13.99
C ASN A 369 -19.75 -0.18 15.05
N ASN A 370 -20.21 -1.38 14.77
CA ASN A 370 -19.86 -2.55 15.57
C ASN A 370 -19.27 -3.61 14.64
N ARG A 371 -18.05 -4.03 14.94
CA ARG A 371 -17.35 -5.09 14.21
C ARG A 371 -16.92 -6.17 15.19
N PHE A 372 -17.44 -7.37 14.98
CA PHE A 372 -16.96 -8.58 15.64
C PHE A 372 -16.08 -9.36 14.66
N SER A 373 -14.96 -9.91 15.13
CA SER A 373 -14.12 -10.81 14.34
C SER A 373 -13.60 -11.98 15.16
N PHE A 374 -13.61 -13.13 14.53
CA PHE A 374 -12.96 -14.36 14.97
C PHE A 374 -11.81 -14.67 14.02
N ASN A 375 -10.62 -15.00 14.57
CA ASN A 375 -9.48 -15.49 13.79
C ASN A 375 -8.94 -16.74 14.47
N GLY A 376 -8.93 -17.86 13.74
CA GLY A 376 -8.31 -19.12 14.12
C GLY A 376 -7.10 -19.41 13.23
N GLY A 377 -6.03 -19.91 13.82
CA GLY A 377 -4.85 -20.36 13.09
C GLY A 377 -4.34 -21.68 13.69
N TRP A 378 -3.98 -22.64 12.84
CA TRP A 378 -3.42 -23.92 13.25
C TRP A 378 -2.18 -24.18 12.41
N ASN A 379 -1.05 -23.70 12.91
CA ASN A 379 0.23 -23.85 12.23
C ASN A 379 0.94 -25.11 12.75
N ARG A 380 1.55 -25.84 11.83
CA ARG A 380 2.45 -26.96 12.10
C ARG A 380 3.66 -26.79 11.20
N SER A 381 4.84 -26.86 11.80
CA SER A 381 6.10 -26.82 11.07
C SER A 381 6.95 -28.01 11.46
N SER A 382 7.68 -28.56 10.54
CA SER A 382 8.73 -29.53 10.79
C SER A 382 9.93 -29.21 9.93
N GLY A 383 11.13 -29.48 10.43
CA GLY A 383 12.34 -29.21 9.69
C GLY A 383 13.52 -30.04 10.16
N THR A 384 14.48 -30.20 9.28
CA THR A 384 15.79 -30.81 9.55
C THR A 384 16.85 -29.75 9.26
N VAL A 385 17.79 -29.61 10.17
CA VAL A 385 18.97 -28.80 10.00
C VAL A 385 20.20 -29.69 10.12
N ILE A 386 21.04 -29.65 9.10
CA ILE A 386 22.33 -30.34 9.09
C ILE A 386 23.40 -29.26 9.22
N SER A 387 24.10 -29.27 10.37
CA SER A 387 25.28 -28.49 10.63
C SER A 387 26.42 -29.47 10.91
N ASP A 388 27.03 -29.48 12.09
CA ASP A 388 27.96 -30.56 12.52
C ASP A 388 27.22 -31.87 12.77
N GLU A 389 25.96 -31.78 13.22
CA GLU A 389 25.04 -32.89 13.45
C GLU A 389 23.70 -32.63 12.79
N GLU A 390 22.94 -33.70 12.57
CA GLU A 390 21.57 -33.60 12.06
C GLU A 390 20.59 -33.32 13.21
N VAL A 391 19.86 -32.23 13.13
CA VAL A 391 18.85 -31.79 14.12
C VAL A 391 17.47 -31.79 13.48
N SER A 392 16.56 -32.59 13.99
CA SER A 392 15.15 -32.56 13.59
C SER A 392 14.31 -31.69 14.54
N GLN A 393 13.42 -30.91 13.98
CA GLN A 393 12.57 -30.00 14.69
C GLN A 393 11.11 -30.21 14.32
N SER A 394 10.20 -30.08 15.28
CA SER A 394 8.76 -30.01 15.01
C SER A 394 8.09 -29.00 15.89
N HIS A 395 7.19 -28.21 15.31
CA HIS A 395 6.51 -27.12 16.01
C HIS A 395 5.01 -27.14 15.73
N LYS A 396 4.20 -26.96 16.76
CA LYS A 396 2.73 -26.82 16.67
C LYS A 396 2.30 -25.55 17.37
N GLN A 397 1.46 -24.74 16.70
CA GLN A 397 1.08 -23.42 17.22
C GLN A 397 -0.38 -23.09 16.89
N PRO A 398 -1.36 -23.71 17.59
CA PRO A 398 -2.76 -23.30 17.50
C PRO A 398 -2.98 -21.95 18.19
N ARG A 399 -3.81 -21.10 17.53
CA ARG A 399 -4.12 -19.75 17.98
C ARG A 399 -5.60 -19.43 17.78
N ILE A 400 -6.19 -18.70 18.72
CA ILE A 400 -7.54 -18.14 18.61
C ILE A 400 -7.51 -16.68 19.04
N THR A 401 -8.13 -15.82 18.24
CA THR A 401 -8.33 -14.40 18.54
C THR A 401 -9.81 -14.03 18.35
N LEU A 402 -10.38 -13.41 19.36
CA LEU A 402 -11.71 -12.80 19.32
C LEU A 402 -11.55 -11.29 19.51
N ASN A 403 -12.17 -10.50 18.65
CA ASN A 403 -12.15 -9.05 18.78
C ASN A 403 -13.55 -8.49 18.55
N ASN A 404 -13.95 -7.51 19.37
CA ASN A 404 -15.16 -6.72 19.16
C ASN A 404 -14.85 -5.23 19.30
N GLU A 405 -15.15 -4.48 18.26
CA GLU A 405 -14.97 -3.03 18.18
C GLU A 405 -16.34 -2.36 18.08
N LEU A 406 -16.73 -1.59 19.10
CA LEU A 406 -17.93 -0.77 19.09
C LEU A 406 -17.54 0.70 19.14
N ARG A 407 -18.09 1.52 18.24
CA ARG A 407 -17.97 2.97 18.30
C ARG A 407 -19.31 3.63 18.01
N VAL A 408 -19.70 4.57 18.85
CA VAL A 408 -20.94 5.33 18.73
C VAL A 408 -20.62 6.81 18.82
N ILE A 409 -21.01 7.60 17.83
CA ILE A 409 -20.83 9.05 17.84
C ILE A 409 -22.20 9.69 17.64
N ARG A 410 -22.54 10.66 18.50
CA ARG A 410 -23.75 11.47 18.37
C ARG A 410 -23.44 12.95 18.44
N ARG A 411 -24.11 13.72 17.60
CA ARG A 411 -23.97 15.19 17.54
C ARG A 411 -25.24 15.88 18.08
N PHE A 412 -25.00 16.84 18.97
CA PHE A 412 -26.03 17.67 19.61
C PHE A 412 -25.69 19.16 19.41
N GLY A 413 -26.07 19.73 18.27
CA GLY A 413 -25.74 21.11 17.94
C GLY A 413 -24.21 21.35 17.88
N LYS A 414 -23.68 22.12 18.83
CA LYS A 414 -22.24 22.39 18.98
C LYS A 414 -21.46 21.34 19.78
N TRP A 415 -22.13 20.35 20.31
CA TRP A 415 -21.56 19.28 21.11
C TRP A 415 -21.55 17.97 20.33
N GLN A 416 -20.56 17.18 20.59
CA GLN A 416 -20.45 15.82 20.09
C GLN A 416 -20.03 14.90 21.24
N VAL A 417 -20.63 13.72 21.27
CA VAL A 417 -20.25 12.62 22.18
C VAL A 417 -19.80 11.43 21.35
N ASP A 418 -18.63 10.89 21.65
CA ASP A 418 -18.04 9.73 21.02
C ASP A 418 -17.73 8.68 22.11
N PHE A 419 -18.37 7.52 22.01
CA PHE A 419 -18.10 6.35 22.84
C PHE A 419 -17.42 5.28 22.01
N SER A 420 -16.37 4.68 22.55
CA SER A 420 -15.69 3.54 21.93
C SER A 420 -15.39 2.46 22.97
N SER A 421 -15.61 1.22 22.57
CA SER A 421 -15.23 0.03 23.32
C SER A 421 -14.57 -0.97 22.37
N ASN A 422 -13.35 -1.40 22.71
CA ASN A 422 -12.64 -2.46 22.00
C ASN A 422 -12.31 -3.54 23.01
N ILE A 423 -12.71 -4.78 22.73
CA ILE A 423 -12.46 -5.95 23.56
C ILE A 423 -11.75 -6.97 22.69
N ASP A 424 -10.58 -7.43 23.11
CA ASP A 424 -9.86 -8.51 22.46
C ASP A 424 -9.45 -9.62 23.42
N TYR A 425 -9.60 -10.86 22.98
CA TYR A 425 -9.11 -12.05 23.63
C TYR A 425 -8.24 -12.84 22.67
N ASN A 426 -7.06 -13.21 23.13
CA ASN A 426 -6.10 -14.01 22.38
C ASN A 426 -5.65 -15.18 23.23
N ARG A 427 -5.59 -16.36 22.63
CA ARG A 427 -4.99 -17.57 23.23
C ARG A 427 -4.11 -18.23 22.19
N LEU A 428 -2.91 -18.60 22.62
CA LEU A 428 -1.93 -19.31 21.82
C LEU A 428 -1.33 -20.44 22.67
N THR A 429 -1.17 -21.59 22.06
CA THR A 429 -0.33 -22.66 22.57
C THR A 429 0.78 -22.92 21.57
N SER A 430 2.01 -23.13 22.03
CA SER A 430 3.17 -23.41 21.18
C SER A 430 3.96 -24.55 21.77
N GLU A 431 4.29 -25.53 20.97
CA GLU A 431 5.06 -26.71 21.34
C GLU A 431 6.16 -26.92 20.30
N LEU A 432 7.42 -26.68 20.69
CA LEU A 432 8.61 -26.97 19.87
C LEU A 432 9.33 -28.16 20.44
N LYS A 433 9.63 -29.16 19.59
CA LYS A 433 10.42 -30.33 19.91
C LYS A 433 11.65 -30.38 19.03
N VAL A 434 12.81 -30.67 19.61
CA VAL A 434 14.10 -30.75 18.94
C VAL A 434 14.78 -32.07 19.29
N ARG A 435 15.34 -32.74 18.31
CA ARG A 435 16.13 -33.98 18.45
C ARG A 435 17.38 -33.90 17.58
N PRO A 436 18.55 -34.32 18.10
CA PRO A 436 18.84 -34.73 19.46
C PRO A 436 18.64 -33.62 20.49
N ALA A 437 18.92 -33.90 21.76
CA ALA A 437 18.78 -32.94 22.85
C ALA A 437 19.73 -31.75 22.66
N VAL A 438 19.19 -30.55 22.78
CA VAL A 438 19.92 -29.28 22.79
C VAL A 438 19.78 -28.64 24.18
N PHE A 439 20.75 -27.81 24.60
CA PHE A 439 20.75 -27.14 25.92
C PHE A 439 20.70 -28.11 27.09
N SER A 440 21.29 -29.32 26.91
CA SER A 440 21.30 -30.38 27.90
C SER A 440 22.03 -29.98 29.19
N GLU A 441 22.93 -28.97 29.12
CA GLU A 441 23.64 -28.41 30.28
C GLU A 441 22.73 -27.70 31.28
N TYR A 442 21.47 -27.40 30.90
CA TYR A 442 20.49 -26.84 31.82
C TYR A 442 19.67 -27.88 32.55
N PHE A 443 19.82 -29.19 32.22
CA PHE A 443 19.07 -30.28 32.80
C PHE A 443 19.91 -31.07 33.80
N ASP A 444 19.28 -31.77 34.73
CA ASP A 444 19.94 -32.63 35.64
C ASP A 444 20.67 -33.80 34.92
N GLU A 445 21.80 -34.28 35.47
CA GLU A 445 22.58 -35.38 34.91
C GLU A 445 21.72 -36.62 34.67
N GLY A 446 21.70 -37.10 33.41
CA GLY A 446 20.96 -38.27 32.97
C GLY A 446 19.56 -37.99 32.42
N ALA A 447 19.08 -36.73 32.49
CA ALA A 447 17.82 -36.34 31.89
C ALA A 447 18.03 -35.86 30.44
N GLY A 448 17.24 -36.34 29.51
CA GLY A 448 17.04 -35.68 28.22
C GLY A 448 17.99 -35.96 27.09
N GLN A 449 18.52 -37.18 26.97
CA GLN A 449 19.40 -37.55 25.83
C GLN A 449 18.64 -37.66 24.48
N GLU A 450 17.34 -37.94 24.50
CA GLU A 450 16.55 -38.12 23.27
C GLU A 450 16.12 -36.83 22.58
N GLY A 451 15.99 -35.74 23.32
CA GLY A 451 15.55 -34.46 22.76
C GLY A 451 15.13 -33.44 23.80
N THR A 452 14.86 -32.24 23.35
CA THR A 452 14.42 -31.08 24.14
C THR A 452 13.06 -30.57 23.67
N GLN A 453 12.20 -30.18 24.60
CA GLN A 453 10.87 -29.65 24.33
C GLN A 453 10.68 -28.28 25.00
N GLN A 454 10.16 -27.32 24.24
CA GLN A 454 9.62 -26.06 24.75
C GLN A 454 8.10 -26.07 24.63
N TYR A 455 7.40 -25.93 25.73
CA TYR A 455 5.95 -25.70 25.78
C TYR A 455 5.67 -24.28 26.21
N ILE A 456 4.75 -23.58 25.52
CA ILE A 456 4.31 -22.22 25.86
C ILE A 456 2.79 -22.15 25.76
N GLN A 457 2.16 -21.55 26.77
CA GLN A 457 0.75 -21.14 26.73
C GLN A 457 0.70 -19.66 27.07
N ALA A 458 0.19 -18.87 26.12
CA ALA A 458 -0.01 -17.43 26.28
C ALA A 458 -1.50 -17.08 26.12
N GLU A 459 -1.98 -16.25 27.04
CA GLU A 459 -3.36 -15.74 27.02
C GLU A 459 -3.34 -14.23 27.26
N ARG A 460 -4.19 -13.50 26.54
CA ARG A 460 -4.38 -12.06 26.72
C ARG A 460 -5.82 -11.69 26.58
N PHE A 461 -6.36 -11.05 27.60
CA PHE A 461 -7.62 -10.32 27.57
C PHE A 461 -7.33 -8.83 27.67
N ARG A 462 -7.83 -8.04 26.75
CA ARG A 462 -7.66 -6.59 26.76
C ARG A 462 -8.97 -5.90 26.43
N THR A 463 -9.29 -4.86 27.20
CA THR A 463 -10.38 -3.96 26.88
C THR A 463 -9.92 -2.51 26.94
N ARG A 464 -10.36 -1.72 25.98
CA ARG A 464 -10.04 -0.29 25.85
C ARG A 464 -11.35 0.46 25.63
N ASN A 465 -11.69 1.32 26.56
CA ASN A 465 -12.95 2.02 26.57
C ASN A 465 -12.73 3.51 26.76
N TYR A 466 -13.45 4.33 26.04
CA TYR A 466 -13.47 5.76 26.29
C TYR A 466 -14.81 6.40 25.96
N VAL A 467 -15.03 7.54 26.61
CA VAL A 467 -16.04 8.52 26.23
C VAL A 467 -15.30 9.81 25.93
N SER A 468 -15.59 10.43 24.81
CA SER A 468 -15.10 11.77 24.54
C SER A 468 -16.24 12.72 24.19
N THR A 469 -16.05 13.97 24.53
CA THR A 469 -16.91 15.07 24.12
C THR A 469 -16.11 16.13 23.42
N SER A 470 -16.73 16.84 22.50
CA SER A 470 -16.10 17.96 21.82
C SER A 470 -17.07 19.13 21.72
N TYR A 471 -16.49 20.33 21.84
CA TYR A 471 -17.20 21.60 21.72
C TYR A 471 -16.50 22.50 20.71
N ARG A 472 -17.24 23.07 19.77
CA ARG A 472 -16.73 23.99 18.75
C ARG A 472 -17.05 25.44 19.06
N ALA A 473 -16.01 26.27 19.13
CA ALA A 473 -16.09 27.73 19.31
C ALA A 473 -15.35 28.45 18.16
N GLY A 474 -16.06 28.79 17.12
CA GLY A 474 -15.47 29.42 15.93
C GLY A 474 -14.49 28.49 15.21
N PHE A 475 -13.21 28.86 15.18
CA PHE A 475 -12.12 28.07 14.57
C PHE A 475 -11.48 27.07 15.54
N TRP A 476 -11.87 27.08 16.82
CA TRP A 476 -11.35 26.23 17.87
C TRP A 476 -12.29 25.06 18.14
N ASN A 477 -11.72 23.88 18.27
CA ASN A 477 -12.39 22.69 18.75
C ASN A 477 -11.70 22.21 20.02
N PHE A 478 -12.46 22.04 21.06
CA PHE A 478 -12.00 21.50 22.35
C PHE A 478 -12.54 20.10 22.52
N TYR A 479 -11.63 19.15 22.75
CA TYR A 479 -11.96 17.76 22.97
C TYR A 479 -11.52 17.38 24.37
N LEU A 480 -12.36 16.62 25.04
CA LEU A 480 -12.03 15.99 26.31
C LEU A 480 -12.41 14.51 26.20
N LYS A 481 -11.44 13.64 26.38
CA LYS A 481 -11.63 12.20 26.34
C LYS A 481 -11.23 11.63 27.69
N GLY A 482 -12.10 10.82 28.28
CA GLY A 482 -11.84 10.04 29.47
C GLY A 482 -11.97 8.56 29.15
N GLY A 483 -11.06 7.74 29.64
CA GLY A 483 -11.07 6.33 29.31
C GLY A 483 -10.52 5.43 30.39
N PHE A 484 -10.83 4.16 30.20
CA PHE A 484 -10.37 3.05 31.03
C PHE A 484 -9.91 1.91 30.13
N ASN A 485 -8.69 1.41 30.39
CA ASN A 485 -8.16 0.21 29.75
C ASN A 485 -7.88 -0.84 30.82
N ALA A 486 -8.09 -2.11 30.48
CA ALA A 486 -7.64 -3.23 31.28
C ALA A 486 -6.92 -4.24 30.36
N ASN A 487 -5.77 -4.70 30.80
CA ASN A 487 -4.99 -5.72 30.12
C ASN A 487 -4.59 -6.80 31.13
N ALA A 488 -5.03 -8.03 30.85
CA ALA A 488 -4.70 -9.20 31.65
C ALA A 488 -3.99 -10.21 30.73
N GLU A 489 -2.71 -10.44 31.00
CA GLU A 489 -1.87 -11.37 30.26
C GLU A 489 -1.33 -12.45 31.18
N ASN A 490 -1.25 -13.67 30.65
CA ASN A 490 -0.60 -14.81 31.28
C ASN A 490 0.39 -15.40 30.28
N LEU A 491 1.58 -15.76 30.76
CA LEU A 491 2.59 -16.49 30.02
C LEU A 491 3.10 -17.64 30.88
N ASN A 492 2.71 -18.86 30.49
CA ASN A 492 3.24 -20.08 31.10
C ASN A 492 4.16 -20.74 30.09
N SER A 493 5.37 -21.11 30.51
CA SER A 493 6.29 -21.85 29.65
C SER A 493 7.13 -22.84 30.45
N VAL A 494 7.50 -23.94 29.80
CA VAL A 494 8.37 -24.95 30.37
C VAL A 494 9.34 -25.40 29.26
N LEU A 495 10.63 -25.34 29.59
CA LEU A 495 11.71 -25.95 28.82
C LEU A 495 12.12 -27.24 29.55
N SER A 496 12.01 -28.39 28.91
CA SER A 496 12.23 -29.70 29.53
C SER A 496 12.87 -30.67 28.56
N PRO A 497 13.49 -31.76 29.08
CA PRO A 497 13.76 -32.92 28.22
C PRO A 497 12.49 -33.45 27.58
N LEU A 498 12.60 -34.03 26.38
CA LEU A 498 11.49 -34.60 25.67
C LEU A 498 10.90 -35.75 26.49
N ASP A 499 9.53 -35.78 26.55
CA ASP A 499 8.76 -36.80 27.27
C ASP A 499 9.10 -36.92 28.78
N TRP A 500 9.67 -35.83 29.36
CA TRP A 500 9.99 -35.74 30.80
C TRP A 500 8.76 -35.51 31.64
N SER A 501 8.58 -36.31 32.69
CA SER A 501 7.47 -36.20 33.64
C SER A 501 7.91 -35.70 35.04
N GLY A 502 9.20 -35.46 35.25
CA GLY A 502 9.79 -34.95 36.49
C GLY A 502 9.64 -33.44 36.64
N SER A 503 10.06 -32.90 37.80
CA SER A 503 10.24 -31.46 37.98
C SER A 503 11.41 -30.94 37.17
N VAL A 504 11.34 -29.71 36.69
CA VAL A 504 12.47 -28.97 36.09
C VAL A 504 12.82 -27.78 36.96
N ALA A 505 14.03 -27.26 36.80
CA ALA A 505 14.50 -26.10 37.57
C ALA A 505 13.60 -24.86 37.30
N ASP A 506 13.46 -24.00 38.33
CA ASP A 506 12.67 -22.75 38.21
C ASP A 506 13.16 -21.84 37.06
N SER A 507 14.50 -21.88 36.78
CA SER A 507 15.07 -21.15 35.64
C SER A 507 14.60 -21.60 34.26
N LEU A 508 13.93 -22.75 34.16
CA LEU A 508 13.40 -23.33 32.93
C LEU A 508 11.87 -23.20 32.82
N MET A 509 11.25 -22.54 33.80
CA MET A 509 9.78 -22.36 33.86
C MET A 509 9.41 -20.88 33.96
N ASN A 510 8.26 -20.57 33.43
CA ASN A 510 7.63 -19.27 33.62
C ASN A 510 6.16 -19.45 33.99
N ASP A 511 5.70 -18.77 35.05
CA ASP A 511 4.30 -18.51 35.38
C ASP A 511 4.12 -17.00 35.57
N CYS A 512 4.11 -16.27 34.46
CA CYS A 512 4.08 -14.82 34.49
C CYS A 512 2.64 -14.32 34.35
N ARG A 513 2.26 -13.42 35.24
CA ARG A 513 0.96 -12.77 35.24
C ARG A 513 1.13 -11.27 35.16
N TRP A 514 0.57 -10.68 34.13
CA TRP A 514 0.60 -9.24 33.91
C TRP A 514 -0.81 -8.68 34.00
N ARG A 515 -1.03 -7.76 34.94
CA ARG A 515 -2.32 -7.10 35.16
C ARG A 515 -2.10 -5.61 35.12
N ARG A 516 -2.63 -4.96 34.10
CA ARG A 516 -2.51 -3.52 33.89
C ARG A 516 -3.90 -2.90 33.78
N TYR A 517 -4.13 -1.85 34.56
CA TYR A 517 -5.33 -1.04 34.53
C TYR A 517 -4.93 0.41 34.33
N ASP A 518 -5.44 1.04 33.29
CA ASP A 518 -5.15 2.43 32.98
C ASP A 518 -6.43 3.25 33.09
N VAL A 519 -6.38 4.34 33.84
CA VAL A 519 -7.42 5.38 33.82
C VAL A 519 -6.77 6.65 33.29
N TYR A 520 -7.38 7.27 32.31
CA TYR A 520 -6.78 8.43 31.67
C TYR A 520 -7.79 9.51 31.31
N VAL A 521 -7.28 10.74 31.27
CA VAL A 521 -7.98 11.90 30.70
C VAL A 521 -7.07 12.53 29.63
N GLU A 522 -7.62 12.79 28.48
CA GLU A 522 -6.92 13.36 27.32
C GLU A 522 -7.61 14.66 26.90
N PRO A 523 -7.14 15.82 27.38
CA PRO A 523 -7.51 17.10 26.80
C PRO A 523 -6.84 17.27 25.44
N GLN A 524 -7.62 17.76 24.46
CA GLN A 524 -7.12 18.11 23.13
C GLN A 524 -7.71 19.44 22.69
N ILE A 525 -6.86 20.29 22.12
CA ILE A 525 -7.24 21.55 21.53
C ILE A 525 -6.87 21.49 20.05
N ALA A 526 -7.85 21.75 19.17
CA ALA A 526 -7.61 21.82 17.74
C ALA A 526 -8.04 23.18 17.21
N TYR A 527 -7.19 23.76 16.35
CA TYR A 527 -7.46 24.99 15.60
C TYR A 527 -7.63 24.63 14.13
N SER A 528 -8.73 25.09 13.51
CA SER A 528 -9.01 24.82 12.10
C SER A 528 -9.54 26.08 11.44
N LYS A 529 -8.74 26.72 10.59
CA LYS A 529 -9.11 27.92 9.84
C LYS A 529 -8.63 27.82 8.40
N HIS A 530 -9.57 27.86 7.46
CA HIS A 530 -9.30 27.78 6.02
C HIS A 530 -8.39 26.59 5.66
N SER A 531 -7.15 26.89 5.32
CA SER A 531 -6.15 25.94 4.86
C SER A 531 -5.21 25.40 5.96
N PHE A 532 -5.36 25.88 7.20
CA PHE A 532 -4.48 25.52 8.32
C PHE A 532 -5.25 24.78 9.41
N ASN A 533 -4.72 23.63 9.82
CA ASN A 533 -5.22 22.83 10.93
C ASN A 533 -4.05 22.48 11.86
N MET A 534 -4.28 22.60 13.16
CA MET A 534 -3.33 22.23 14.20
C MET A 534 -4.08 21.55 15.35
N SER A 535 -3.53 20.52 15.94
CA SER A 535 -4.07 19.89 17.13
C SER A 535 -2.96 19.56 18.13
N LEU A 536 -3.21 19.85 19.39
CA LEU A 536 -2.37 19.52 20.53
C LEU A 536 -3.20 18.63 21.48
N ALA A 537 -2.70 17.45 21.79
CA ALA A 537 -3.29 16.51 22.75
C ALA A 537 -2.26 16.10 23.79
N SER A 538 -2.69 15.88 25.03
CA SER A 538 -1.81 15.37 26.08
C SER A 538 -2.59 14.39 26.98
N PRO A 539 -2.63 13.08 26.67
CA PRO A 539 -3.15 12.08 27.59
C PRO A 539 -2.39 12.12 28.91
N LEU A 540 -3.13 12.26 30.01
CA LEU A 540 -2.65 12.11 31.39
C LEU A 540 -3.23 10.81 31.91
N GLU A 541 -2.38 9.88 32.32
CA GLU A 541 -2.75 8.51 32.62
C GLU A 541 -2.21 8.05 33.98
N LEU A 542 -3.06 7.41 34.74
CA LEU A 542 -2.67 6.57 35.88
C LEU A 542 -2.70 5.11 35.40
N ALA A 543 -1.53 4.50 35.28
CA ALA A 543 -1.39 3.09 34.97
C ALA A 543 -1.04 2.31 36.26
N ILE A 544 -1.86 1.35 36.62
CA ILE A 544 -1.65 0.44 37.77
C ILE A 544 -1.20 -0.91 37.19
N ILE A 545 0.05 -1.27 37.41
CA ILE A 545 0.63 -2.53 36.91
C ILE A 545 1.01 -3.42 38.07
N ASN A 546 0.38 -4.59 38.16
CA ASN A 546 0.58 -5.54 39.26
C ASN A 546 0.54 -4.86 40.63
N GLY A 547 -0.39 -3.89 40.84
CA GLY A 547 -0.58 -3.15 42.09
C GLY A 547 0.36 -1.98 42.32
N LYS A 548 1.22 -1.60 41.34
CA LYS A 548 2.11 -0.43 41.43
C LYS A 548 1.62 0.69 40.50
N ASP A 549 1.58 1.91 41.02
CA ASP A 549 1.07 3.09 40.31
C ASP A 549 2.14 3.77 39.46
N HIS A 550 1.75 4.22 38.27
CA HIS A 550 2.59 4.98 37.34
C HIS A 550 1.78 6.14 36.74
N TYR A 551 2.31 7.33 36.86
CA TYR A 551 1.75 8.56 36.28
C TYR A 551 2.45 8.86 34.97
N LEU A 552 1.69 8.98 33.89
CA LEU A 552 2.22 9.15 32.54
C LEU A 552 1.57 10.37 31.86
N ALA A 553 2.37 11.07 31.07
CA ALA A 553 1.91 12.11 30.16
C ALA A 553 2.48 11.82 28.76
N ARG A 554 1.62 11.89 27.73
CA ARG A 554 1.99 11.55 26.34
C ARG A 554 1.58 12.68 25.38
N PRO A 555 2.23 13.86 25.43
CA PRO A 555 1.88 14.98 24.56
C PRO A 555 2.15 14.66 23.10
N SER A 556 1.25 15.15 22.23
CA SER A 556 1.40 15.07 20.78
C SER A 556 0.90 16.33 20.10
N LEU A 557 1.61 16.79 19.08
CA LEU A 557 1.28 17.92 18.22
C LEU A 557 1.15 17.44 16.79
N PHE A 558 0.10 17.85 16.11
CA PHE A 558 -0.08 17.64 14.69
C PHE A 558 -0.45 18.95 14.00
N MET A 559 0.17 19.22 12.85
CA MET A 559 -0.10 20.39 12.02
C MET A 559 -0.29 19.95 10.57
N ASN A 560 -1.23 20.59 9.89
CA ASN A 560 -1.49 20.39 8.47
C ASN A 560 -1.83 21.76 7.84
N TRP A 561 -1.09 22.12 6.80
CA TRP A 561 -1.23 23.40 6.13
C TRP A 561 -1.29 23.22 4.61
N LYS A 562 -2.43 23.56 4.01
CA LYS A 562 -2.56 23.72 2.55
C LYS A 562 -2.03 25.11 2.17
N ILE A 563 -0.72 25.20 1.86
CA ILE A 563 -0.03 26.46 1.53
C ILE A 563 -0.62 27.07 0.25
N SER A 564 -0.93 26.22 -0.71
CA SER A 564 -1.60 26.57 -1.94
C SER A 564 -2.54 25.46 -2.39
N TYR A 565 -3.21 25.66 -3.50
CA TYR A 565 -4.07 24.65 -4.11
C TYR A 565 -3.32 23.33 -4.44
N ASN A 566 -2.03 23.44 -4.76
CA ASN A 566 -1.19 22.33 -5.15
C ASN A 566 -0.17 21.90 -4.08
N LEU A 567 0.06 22.70 -3.04
CA LEU A 567 1.12 22.47 -2.07
C LEU A 567 0.56 22.34 -0.66
N LYS A 568 0.87 21.22 -0.03
CA LYS A 568 0.49 20.88 1.34
C LYS A 568 1.72 20.54 2.16
N MET A 569 1.74 20.95 3.41
CA MET A 569 2.75 20.61 4.41
C MET A 569 2.08 20.03 5.64
N SER A 570 2.68 18.99 6.23
CA SER A 570 2.28 18.45 7.54
C SER A 570 3.50 18.38 8.46
N ALA A 571 3.27 18.50 9.75
CA ALA A 571 4.29 18.27 10.77
C ALA A 571 3.66 17.57 11.98
N TYR A 572 4.43 16.71 12.61
CA TYR A 572 4.01 16.08 13.86
C TYR A 572 5.15 15.96 14.84
N GLY A 573 4.80 15.95 16.13
CA GLY A 573 5.71 15.64 17.22
C GLY A 573 4.93 14.86 18.28
N ALA A 574 5.53 13.81 18.84
CA ALA A 574 4.91 13.00 19.88
C ALA A 574 5.96 12.49 20.87
N TYR A 575 5.60 12.50 22.15
CA TYR A 575 6.31 11.79 23.22
C TYR A 575 5.43 10.66 23.74
N ASN A 576 5.98 9.47 23.78
CA ASN A 576 5.29 8.27 24.25
C ASN A 576 6.09 7.55 25.32
N VAL A 577 5.38 6.97 26.29
CA VAL A 577 5.95 6.11 27.33
C VAL A 577 5.25 4.77 27.26
N ASP A 578 6.03 3.71 27.10
CA ASP A 578 5.61 2.32 27.19
C ASP A 578 6.20 1.67 28.44
N LEU A 579 5.38 0.88 29.13
CA LEU A 579 5.78 0.20 30.38
C LEU A 579 5.92 -1.32 30.17
N GLY A 580 5.97 -1.77 28.91
CA GLY A 580 6.12 -3.16 28.52
C GLY A 580 4.88 -4.02 28.75
N ASP A 581 5.04 -5.32 28.63
CA ASP A 581 4.04 -6.35 28.80
C ASP A 581 4.63 -7.64 29.42
N VAL A 582 3.88 -8.75 29.38
CA VAL A 582 4.31 -10.03 29.96
C VAL A 582 5.57 -10.59 29.27
N TYR A 583 5.78 -10.24 27.99
CA TYR A 583 6.93 -10.72 27.20
C TYR A 583 8.24 -9.98 27.50
N ASP A 584 8.15 -8.91 28.26
CA ASP A 584 9.31 -8.16 28.75
C ASP A 584 9.81 -8.61 30.14
N VAL A 585 9.03 -9.47 30.86
CA VAL A 585 9.29 -9.76 32.29
C VAL A 585 9.47 -11.23 32.61
N TYR A 586 9.43 -12.14 31.65
CA TYR A 586 9.69 -13.56 31.93
C TYR A 586 11.16 -13.79 32.31
N SER A 587 11.44 -14.60 33.34
CA SER A 587 12.79 -14.81 33.87
C SER A 587 13.34 -16.20 33.60
N GLY A 588 12.47 -17.18 33.32
CA GLY A 588 12.90 -18.52 32.90
C GLY A 588 13.28 -18.55 31.43
N TYR A 589 14.21 -19.43 31.09
CA TYR A 589 14.64 -19.59 29.69
C TYR A 589 13.50 -20.06 28.77
N ILE A 590 13.40 -19.47 27.58
CA ILE A 590 12.54 -19.89 26.50
C ILE A 590 13.42 -20.24 25.29
N MET A 591 13.33 -21.49 24.82
CA MET A 591 13.99 -21.98 23.62
C MET A 591 13.30 -21.39 22.39
N ARG A 592 13.99 -20.55 21.62
CA ARG A 592 13.46 -19.90 20.42
C ARG A 592 13.52 -20.79 19.21
N ASN A 593 14.63 -21.49 19.05
CA ASN A 593 14.87 -22.56 18.06
C ASN A 593 15.93 -23.51 18.63
N TYR A 594 16.37 -24.47 17.83
CA TYR A 594 17.32 -25.49 18.28
C TYR A 594 18.67 -24.93 18.79
N ARG A 595 19.01 -23.69 18.45
CA ARG A 595 20.31 -23.04 18.74
C ARG A 595 20.18 -21.88 19.70
N SER A 596 19.00 -21.33 19.90
CA SER A 596 18.88 -20.10 20.68
C SER A 596 17.87 -20.19 21.82
N VAL A 597 18.27 -19.67 22.97
CA VAL A 597 17.42 -19.44 24.14
C VAL A 597 17.39 -17.97 24.50
N SER A 598 16.32 -17.54 25.14
CA SER A 598 16.21 -16.17 25.64
C SER A 598 15.56 -16.11 27.00
N ARG A 599 15.98 -15.15 27.80
CA ARG A 599 15.32 -14.77 29.07
C ARG A 599 15.34 -13.27 29.27
N LYS A 600 14.47 -12.78 30.12
CA LYS A 600 14.42 -11.41 30.63
C LYS A 600 14.87 -11.40 32.10
N ASP A 601 15.07 -10.24 32.65
CA ASP A 601 15.52 -10.09 34.04
C ASP A 601 14.39 -10.15 35.06
N GLY A 602 13.14 -10.33 34.63
CA GLY A 602 11.94 -10.32 35.50
C GLY A 602 11.50 -8.91 35.91
N GLU A 603 12.27 -7.88 35.56
CA GLU A 603 11.95 -6.49 35.89
C GLU A 603 11.14 -5.81 34.80
N ARG A 604 10.44 -4.73 35.20
CA ARG A 604 9.60 -3.97 34.29
C ARG A 604 10.42 -3.10 33.36
N VAL A 605 10.04 -3.13 32.09
CA VAL A 605 10.64 -2.28 31.07
C VAL A 605 9.91 -0.95 30.97
N ARG A 606 10.68 0.13 30.92
CA ARG A 606 10.19 1.45 30.56
C ARG A 606 10.87 1.92 29.30
N THR A 607 10.08 2.23 28.28
CA THR A 607 10.56 2.79 27.02
C THR A 607 9.97 4.18 26.81
N ASN A 608 10.82 5.19 26.69
CA ASN A 608 10.43 6.55 26.37
C ASN A 608 10.80 6.83 24.90
N THR A 609 9.82 7.23 24.09
CA THR A 609 10.03 7.47 22.65
C THR A 609 9.59 8.87 22.28
N GLN A 610 10.45 9.57 21.56
CA GLN A 610 10.18 10.87 20.92
C GLN A 610 10.16 10.66 19.41
N ASN A 611 9.12 11.15 18.74
CA ASN A 611 8.97 11.07 17.29
C ASN A 611 8.65 12.45 16.74
N TYR A 612 9.37 12.88 15.71
CA TYR A 612 9.14 14.13 15.01
C TYR A 612 9.15 13.86 13.50
N GLY A 613 8.30 14.55 12.76
CA GLY A 613 8.29 14.41 11.31
C GLY A 613 7.70 15.61 10.61
N TRP A 614 8.19 15.85 9.41
CA TRP A 614 7.71 16.84 8.45
C TRP A 614 7.49 16.16 7.12
N ASP A 615 6.41 16.55 6.46
CA ASP A 615 6.08 16.08 5.12
C ASP A 615 5.63 17.27 4.28
N ILE A 616 6.07 17.32 3.05
CA ILE A 616 5.63 18.26 2.04
C ILE A 616 5.15 17.49 0.82
N SER A 617 3.99 17.84 0.29
CA SER A 617 3.42 17.21 -0.88
C SER A 617 2.93 18.25 -1.89
N TYR A 618 3.29 18.01 -3.16
CA TYR A 618 2.87 18.80 -4.31
C TYR A 618 2.02 17.95 -5.23
N SER A 619 0.83 18.42 -5.58
CA SER A 619 -0.12 17.74 -6.46
C SER A 619 -0.62 18.68 -7.54
N ASN A 620 -0.23 18.46 -8.79
CA ASN A 620 -0.71 19.20 -9.95
C ASN A 620 -1.27 18.24 -11.00
N PRO A 621 -2.57 17.86 -10.89
CA PRO A 621 -3.22 16.95 -11.82
C PRO A 621 -3.23 17.42 -13.26
N MET A 622 -3.32 18.75 -13.51
CA MET A 622 -3.33 19.32 -14.85
C MET A 622 -2.05 18.98 -15.63
N ASN A 623 -0.90 19.00 -14.94
CA ASN A 623 0.39 18.63 -15.50
C ASN A 623 0.75 17.16 -15.20
N SER A 624 -0.17 16.41 -14.57
CA SER A 624 0.06 15.02 -14.12
C SER A 624 1.38 14.88 -13.32
N LEU A 625 1.70 15.89 -12.48
CA LEU A 625 2.91 15.94 -11.66
C LEU A 625 2.55 15.84 -10.20
N PHE A 626 3.11 14.85 -9.52
CA PHE A 626 2.96 14.62 -8.09
C PHE A 626 4.35 14.45 -7.48
N ALA A 627 4.61 15.11 -6.36
CA ALA A 627 5.86 14.98 -5.65
C ALA A 627 5.61 15.04 -4.15
N SER A 628 6.41 14.32 -3.36
CA SER A 628 6.41 14.42 -1.91
C SER A 628 7.82 14.24 -1.37
N ALA A 629 8.08 14.86 -0.22
CA ALA A 629 9.28 14.63 0.56
C ALA A 629 8.91 14.60 2.03
N ASP A 630 9.56 13.70 2.78
CA ASP A 630 9.39 13.57 4.22
C ASP A 630 10.74 13.47 4.92
N VAL A 631 10.78 14.01 6.14
CA VAL A 631 11.91 13.87 7.06
C VAL A 631 11.34 13.46 8.40
N SER A 632 11.93 12.44 9.02
CA SER A 632 11.52 12.00 10.36
C SER A 632 12.74 11.71 11.25
N TYR A 633 12.58 12.00 12.53
CA TYR A 633 13.54 11.72 13.58
C TYR A 633 12.84 11.00 14.73
N PHE A 634 13.47 9.96 15.25
CA PHE A 634 13.04 9.34 16.49
C PHE A 634 14.20 9.22 17.49
N ARG A 635 13.86 9.21 18.78
CA ARG A 635 14.76 8.82 19.86
C ARG A 635 13.99 7.95 20.84
N SER A 636 14.53 6.77 21.13
CA SER A 636 13.98 5.81 22.09
C SER A 636 15.00 5.51 23.18
N SER A 637 14.55 5.52 24.42
CA SER A 637 15.35 5.14 25.60
C SER A 637 14.60 4.04 26.32
N ARG A 638 15.20 2.85 26.40
CA ARG A 638 14.65 1.65 27.02
C ARG A 638 15.48 1.32 28.28
N SER A 639 14.82 0.97 29.39
CA SER A 639 15.50 0.67 30.67
C SER A 639 16.31 -0.63 30.66
N GLN A 640 16.09 -1.49 29.65
CA GLN A 640 16.81 -2.76 29.51
C GLN A 640 17.61 -2.82 28.23
N THR A 641 18.77 -3.52 28.29
CA THR A 641 19.60 -3.89 27.15
C THR A 641 19.65 -5.41 27.03
N VAL A 642 19.67 -5.92 25.81
CA VAL A 642 19.88 -7.35 25.55
C VAL A 642 21.38 -7.61 25.41
N ASN A 643 21.90 -8.49 26.26
CA ASN A 643 23.25 -9.02 26.15
C ASN A 643 23.19 -10.33 25.34
N ASN A 644 23.89 -10.35 24.23
CA ASN A 644 24.02 -11.49 23.36
C ASN A 644 25.26 -12.30 23.77
N LEU A 645 25.03 -13.53 24.21
CA LEU A 645 26.09 -14.43 24.65
C LEU A 645 26.21 -15.61 23.68
N TYR A 646 27.42 -15.90 23.27
CA TYR A 646 27.75 -17.07 22.45
C TYR A 646 28.48 -18.08 23.34
N LYS A 647 27.96 -19.31 23.39
CA LYS A 647 28.51 -20.40 24.19
C LYS A 647 28.60 -21.64 23.30
N GLY A 648 29.78 -21.90 22.70
CA GLY A 648 29.89 -22.84 21.60
C GLY A 648 28.97 -22.41 20.46
N ASP A 649 28.19 -23.32 19.94
CA ASP A 649 27.20 -23.05 18.86
C ASP A 649 25.87 -22.50 19.35
N SER A 650 25.71 -22.36 20.66
CA SER A 650 24.47 -21.87 21.27
C SER A 650 24.48 -20.35 21.43
N PHE A 651 23.33 -19.75 21.18
CA PHE A 651 23.06 -18.32 21.31
C PHE A 651 22.12 -18.06 22.48
N ILE A 652 22.50 -17.20 23.40
CA ILE A 652 21.74 -16.85 24.58
C ILE A 652 21.45 -15.34 24.55
N ALA A 653 20.18 -14.94 24.52
CA ALA A 653 19.79 -13.54 24.60
C ALA A 653 19.23 -13.24 26.00
N GLU A 654 20.00 -12.51 26.80
CA GLU A 654 19.62 -12.14 28.18
C GLU A 654 19.36 -10.63 28.26
N ALA A 655 18.17 -10.23 28.71
CA ALA A 655 17.94 -8.85 29.03
C ALA A 655 18.51 -8.54 30.42
N ILE A 656 19.13 -7.40 30.54
CA ILE A 656 19.74 -6.90 31.80
C ILE A 656 19.25 -5.48 32.07
N ASP A 657 19.19 -5.09 33.33
CA ASP A 657 18.84 -3.74 33.77
C ASP A 657 19.96 -2.75 33.42
N ARG A 658 19.92 -2.24 32.19
CA ARG A 658 20.83 -1.23 31.65
C ARG A 658 20.10 -0.41 30.61
N ASN A 659 20.14 0.91 30.80
CA ASN A 659 19.51 1.80 29.84
C ASN A 659 20.15 1.72 28.46
N ASN A 660 19.33 1.54 27.42
CA ASN A 660 19.72 1.51 26.01
C ASN A 660 19.04 2.67 25.27
N VAL A 661 19.82 3.45 24.53
CA VAL A 661 19.34 4.57 23.74
C VAL A 661 19.54 4.28 22.26
N SER A 662 18.46 4.40 21.50
CA SER A 662 18.53 4.39 20.06
C SER A 662 17.90 5.64 19.46
N SER A 663 18.42 6.11 18.34
CA SER A 663 17.84 7.23 17.60
C SER A 663 18.03 7.03 16.10
N GLY A 664 17.20 7.70 15.30
CA GLY A 664 17.34 7.62 13.86
C GLY A 664 16.78 8.84 13.15
N LEU A 665 17.41 9.17 12.06
CA LEU A 665 17.00 10.23 11.14
C LEU A 665 16.77 9.61 9.76
N SER A 666 15.64 9.93 9.13
CA SER A 666 15.35 9.49 7.77
C SER A 666 14.81 10.63 6.92
N ALA A 667 15.18 10.62 5.64
CA ALA A 667 14.68 11.53 4.63
C ALA A 667 14.31 10.75 3.37
N ASN A 668 13.09 10.95 2.88
CA ASN A 668 12.60 10.29 1.68
C ASN A 668 12.04 11.32 0.70
N GLY A 669 12.13 11.03 -0.58
CA GLY A 669 11.59 11.85 -1.65
C GLY A 669 10.97 10.99 -2.75
N ARG A 670 9.89 11.47 -3.34
CA ARG A 670 9.20 10.81 -4.45
C ARG A 670 8.74 11.85 -5.46
N ALA A 671 8.78 11.49 -6.72
CA ALA A 671 8.19 12.29 -7.78
C ALA A 671 7.60 11.35 -8.83
N SER A 672 6.40 11.65 -9.31
CA SER A 672 5.79 10.92 -10.42
C SER A 672 5.18 11.87 -11.43
N LYS A 673 5.39 11.57 -12.72
CA LYS A 673 4.87 12.36 -13.83
C LYS A 673 4.42 11.48 -14.98
N ARG A 674 3.27 11.83 -15.57
CA ARG A 674 2.84 11.29 -16.85
C ARG A 674 3.12 12.29 -17.96
N PHE A 675 3.81 11.83 -19.00
CA PHE A 675 4.06 12.54 -20.23
C PHE A 675 3.03 12.11 -21.28
N SER A 676 1.92 12.84 -21.37
CA SER A 676 0.78 12.46 -22.22
C SER A 676 1.13 12.35 -23.70
N ALA A 677 2.04 13.19 -24.20
CA ALA A 677 2.48 13.21 -25.59
C ALA A 677 3.16 11.89 -26.03
N ILE A 678 3.80 11.19 -25.10
CA ILE A 678 4.51 9.93 -25.34
C ILE A 678 3.91 8.77 -24.55
N ALA A 679 2.70 8.95 -24.00
CA ALA A 679 1.96 7.96 -23.22
C ALA A 679 2.84 7.23 -22.17
N THR A 680 3.76 7.95 -21.50
CA THR A 680 4.75 7.41 -20.58
C THR A 680 4.55 7.98 -19.17
N SER A 681 4.52 7.10 -18.18
CA SER A 681 4.53 7.45 -16.76
C SER A 681 5.89 7.11 -16.17
N VAL A 682 6.47 8.04 -15.42
CA VAL A 682 7.74 7.87 -14.72
C VAL A 682 7.55 8.20 -13.26
N SER A 683 8.02 7.33 -12.38
CA SER A 683 8.06 7.56 -10.93
C SER A 683 9.48 7.35 -10.43
N LEU A 684 9.99 8.31 -9.66
CA LEU A 684 11.29 8.25 -9.01
C LEU A 684 11.10 8.29 -7.52
N ASN A 685 11.89 7.53 -6.78
CA ASN A 685 11.94 7.58 -5.32
C ASN A 685 13.38 7.51 -4.85
N GLY A 686 13.65 8.19 -3.74
CA GLY A 686 14.93 8.16 -3.05
C GLY A 686 14.72 8.21 -1.56
N GLY A 687 15.65 7.62 -0.81
CA GLY A 687 15.61 7.61 0.65
C GLY A 687 17.02 7.50 1.22
N TRP A 688 17.20 8.14 2.37
CA TRP A 688 18.35 8.00 3.22
C TRP A 688 17.90 7.84 4.66
N SER A 689 18.55 6.96 5.41
CA SER A 689 18.37 6.85 6.84
C SER A 689 19.68 6.58 7.54
N ARG A 690 19.84 7.18 8.73
CA ARG A 690 20.93 6.89 9.67
C ARG A 690 20.33 6.55 11.04
N ASN A 691 20.71 5.40 11.56
CA ASN A 691 20.31 4.94 12.87
C ASN A 691 21.54 4.79 13.78
N TRP A 692 21.42 5.29 15.01
CA TRP A 692 22.40 5.15 16.07
C TRP A 692 21.80 4.28 17.17
N SER A 693 22.52 3.26 17.59
CA SER A 693 22.12 2.34 18.65
C SER A 693 23.34 1.82 19.42
N GLU A 694 23.09 1.17 20.53
CA GLU A 694 24.09 0.40 21.25
C GLU A 694 23.70 -1.07 21.19
N THR A 695 24.71 -1.94 21.00
CA THR A 695 24.53 -3.38 21.12
C THR A 695 25.47 -3.92 22.21
N MET A 696 25.07 -5.01 22.84
CA MET A 696 25.88 -5.66 23.87
C MET A 696 26.10 -7.10 23.49
N VAL A 697 27.38 -7.50 23.46
CA VAL A 697 27.84 -8.85 23.15
C VAL A 697 28.87 -9.26 24.15
N GLN A 698 28.74 -10.44 24.78
CA GLN A 698 29.65 -10.96 25.81
C GLN A 698 29.91 -9.98 26.96
N GLY A 699 28.91 -9.14 27.29
CA GLY A 699 29.06 -8.13 28.34
C GLY A 699 29.68 -6.81 27.88
N GLU A 700 30.22 -6.73 26.68
CA GLU A 700 30.77 -5.50 26.10
C GLU A 700 29.74 -4.73 25.32
N VAL A 701 29.73 -3.41 25.47
CA VAL A 701 28.80 -2.49 24.80
C VAL A 701 29.51 -1.73 23.71
N THR A 702 28.98 -1.81 22.53
CA THR A 702 29.50 -1.13 21.34
C THR A 702 28.45 -0.22 20.74
N PRO A 703 28.75 1.05 20.45
CA PRO A 703 27.92 1.91 19.66
C PRO A 703 27.90 1.42 18.20
N VAL A 704 26.70 1.45 17.60
CA VAL A 704 26.51 1.01 16.22
C VAL A 704 25.80 2.11 15.43
N THR A 705 26.37 2.46 14.28
CA THR A 705 25.75 3.36 13.31
C THR A 705 25.39 2.57 12.05
N MET A 706 24.14 2.68 11.60
CA MET A 706 23.66 2.04 10.39
C MET A 706 23.20 3.11 9.39
N ASP A 707 23.81 3.18 8.22
CA ASP A 707 23.40 4.02 7.10
C ASP A 707 22.72 3.20 6.02
N SER A 708 21.65 3.73 5.47
CA SER A 708 20.94 3.14 4.33
C SER A 708 20.61 4.20 3.30
N TYR A 709 21.01 3.95 2.06
CA TYR A 709 20.69 4.78 0.91
C TYR A 709 19.88 3.96 -0.08
N ARG A 710 18.85 4.56 -0.66
CA ARG A 710 18.02 3.89 -1.68
C ARG A 710 17.63 4.87 -2.76
N VAL A 711 17.73 4.42 -4.02
CA VAL A 711 17.21 5.14 -5.19
C VAL A 711 16.43 4.15 -6.03
N GLY A 712 15.25 4.53 -6.52
CA GLY A 712 14.42 3.69 -7.37
C GLY A 712 13.74 4.46 -8.48
N ALA A 713 13.43 3.76 -9.55
CA ALA A 713 12.69 4.28 -10.69
C ALA A 713 11.69 3.25 -11.22
N ASN A 714 10.48 3.71 -11.57
CA ASN A 714 9.48 2.92 -12.29
C ASN A 714 9.09 3.65 -13.55
N VAL A 715 9.06 2.95 -14.68
CA VAL A 715 8.69 3.48 -15.99
C VAL A 715 7.65 2.56 -16.61
N ASN A 716 6.50 3.12 -16.97
CA ASN A 716 5.51 2.45 -17.83
C ASN A 716 5.33 3.29 -19.09
N SER A 717 5.55 2.69 -20.26
CA SER A 717 5.57 3.41 -21.53
C SER A 717 4.80 2.68 -22.62
N ASN A 718 3.83 3.37 -23.20
CA ASN A 718 3.03 2.94 -24.35
C ASN A 718 3.35 3.81 -25.59
N ILE A 719 4.60 4.26 -25.74
CA ILE A 719 5.03 5.13 -26.84
C ILE A 719 4.89 4.45 -28.20
N TRP A 720 5.05 3.14 -28.26
CA TRP A 720 4.87 2.33 -29.46
C TRP A 720 3.49 1.69 -29.48
N LYS A 721 2.84 1.75 -30.62
CA LYS A 721 1.47 1.23 -30.80
C LYS A 721 1.29 -0.26 -30.44
N TYR A 722 2.35 -1.05 -30.54
CA TYR A 722 2.32 -2.51 -30.41
C TYR A 722 3.26 -3.03 -29.32
N VAL A 723 4.01 -2.15 -28.66
CA VAL A 723 4.98 -2.53 -27.63
C VAL A 723 4.76 -1.68 -26.39
N ILE A 724 4.57 -2.34 -25.27
CA ILE A 724 4.43 -1.73 -23.94
C ILE A 724 5.67 -2.12 -23.15
N LEU A 725 6.34 -1.14 -22.57
CA LEU A 725 7.49 -1.32 -21.69
C LEU A 725 7.06 -1.06 -20.24
N ASP A 726 7.29 -2.03 -19.40
CA ASP A 726 7.25 -1.91 -17.94
C ASP A 726 8.65 -2.10 -17.39
N TYR A 727 9.14 -1.15 -16.59
CA TYR A 727 10.44 -1.22 -15.95
C TYR A 727 10.33 -0.76 -14.50
N SER A 728 10.98 -1.50 -13.59
CA SER A 728 11.15 -1.14 -12.18
C SER A 728 12.60 -1.45 -11.80
N GLY A 729 13.28 -0.49 -11.18
CA GLY A 729 14.64 -0.67 -10.70
C GLY A 729 14.82 0.03 -9.36
N SER A 730 15.62 -0.58 -8.47
CA SER A 730 16.06 0.02 -7.22
C SER A 730 17.50 -0.38 -6.90
N TYR A 731 18.28 0.61 -6.49
CA TYR A 731 19.62 0.42 -5.95
C TYR A 731 19.63 0.84 -4.48
N SER A 732 20.18 0.01 -3.62
CA SER A 732 20.36 0.33 -2.21
C SER A 732 21.77 0.00 -1.75
N VAL A 733 22.26 0.83 -0.83
CA VAL A 733 23.56 0.63 -0.14
C VAL A 733 23.27 0.65 1.34
N HIS A 734 23.78 -0.35 2.04
CA HIS A 734 23.73 -0.45 3.50
C HIS A 734 25.15 -0.52 4.04
N SER A 735 25.44 0.27 5.08
CA SER A 735 26.68 0.20 5.83
C SER A 735 26.38 0.10 7.33
N VAL A 736 27.20 -0.66 8.02
CA VAL A 736 27.14 -0.84 9.47
C VAL A 736 28.54 -0.53 10.01
N ASP A 737 28.61 0.45 10.88
CA ASP A 737 29.82 0.81 11.64
C ASP A 737 29.59 0.40 13.10
N GLY A 738 30.46 -0.48 13.62
CA GLY A 738 30.29 -1.07 14.94
C GLY A 738 31.46 -1.94 15.35
N TYR A 739 31.24 -3.23 15.62
CA TYR A 739 32.28 -4.19 16.02
C TYR A 739 33.33 -4.45 14.94
N ASN A 740 32.94 -4.49 13.69
CA ASN A 740 33.82 -4.66 12.54
C ASN A 740 33.49 -3.63 11.49
N ASP A 741 34.50 -3.11 10.82
CA ASP A 741 34.33 -2.29 9.62
C ASP A 741 33.82 -3.18 8.50
N VAL A 742 32.50 -3.25 8.36
CA VAL A 742 31.85 -3.98 7.27
C VAL A 742 31.79 -3.07 6.03
N GLU A 743 32.38 -3.55 4.93
CA GLU A 743 32.28 -2.85 3.64
C GLU A 743 30.80 -2.58 3.30
N PRO A 744 30.47 -1.40 2.74
CA PRO A 744 29.11 -1.08 2.37
C PRO A 744 28.55 -2.04 1.33
N VAL A 745 27.42 -2.69 1.64
CA VAL A 745 26.78 -3.64 0.73
C VAL A 745 25.89 -2.93 -0.25
N GLY A 746 26.28 -2.98 -1.51
CA GLY A 746 25.48 -2.47 -2.65
C GLY A 746 24.61 -3.56 -3.25
N THR A 747 23.29 -3.34 -3.31
CA THR A 747 22.34 -4.25 -3.97
C THR A 747 21.57 -3.52 -5.04
N LEU A 748 21.53 -4.08 -6.27
CA LEU A 748 20.68 -3.61 -7.36
C LEU A 748 19.63 -4.66 -7.66
N ARG A 749 18.38 -4.26 -7.65
CA ARG A 749 17.28 -5.08 -8.13
C ARG A 749 16.56 -4.34 -9.24
N GLN A 750 16.41 -5.00 -10.38
CA GLN A 750 15.66 -4.44 -11.49
C GLN A 750 14.84 -5.51 -12.20
N SER A 751 13.69 -5.10 -12.68
CA SER A 751 12.82 -5.95 -13.50
C SER A 751 12.32 -5.16 -14.68
N GLY A 752 12.22 -5.81 -15.83
CA GLY A 752 11.67 -5.23 -17.03
C GLY A 752 10.81 -6.23 -17.78
N ALA A 753 9.73 -5.75 -18.38
CA ALA A 753 8.87 -6.55 -19.23
C ALA A 753 8.56 -5.80 -20.53
N LEU A 754 8.68 -6.50 -21.64
CA LEU A 754 8.23 -6.08 -22.96
C LEU A 754 6.97 -6.86 -23.33
N ASN A 755 5.91 -6.13 -23.59
CA ASN A 755 4.63 -6.69 -23.99
C ASN A 755 4.35 -6.33 -25.45
N PHE A 756 4.23 -7.33 -26.31
CA PHE A 756 3.97 -7.18 -27.75
C PHE A 756 2.49 -7.49 -28.01
N VAL A 757 1.75 -6.49 -28.50
CA VAL A 757 0.32 -6.61 -28.83
C VAL A 757 0.19 -6.90 -30.32
N ILE A 758 -0.05 -8.18 -30.67
CA ILE A 758 -0.18 -8.61 -32.05
C ILE A 758 -1.66 -8.77 -32.39
N ALA A 759 -2.15 -8.07 -33.44
CA ALA A 759 -3.50 -8.19 -33.99
C ALA A 759 -4.63 -8.09 -32.95
N LYS A 760 -4.48 -7.32 -31.83
CA LYS A 760 -5.47 -7.11 -30.76
C LYS A 760 -5.92 -8.37 -30.01
N ARG A 761 -5.47 -9.56 -30.39
CA ARG A 761 -5.89 -10.83 -29.79
C ARG A 761 -4.73 -11.65 -29.21
N VAL A 762 -3.53 -11.39 -29.67
CA VAL A 762 -2.32 -12.07 -29.21
C VAL A 762 -1.48 -11.09 -28.43
N LEU A 763 -1.12 -11.46 -27.21
CA LEU A 763 -0.19 -10.73 -26.37
C LEU A 763 0.99 -11.66 -26.10
N LEU A 764 2.20 -11.21 -26.43
CA LEU A 764 3.45 -11.85 -26.01
C LEU A 764 4.08 -10.99 -24.93
N ASN A 765 4.45 -11.60 -23.82
CA ASN A 765 5.20 -10.94 -22.75
C ASN A 765 6.56 -11.62 -22.63
N VAL A 766 7.63 -10.84 -22.53
CA VAL A 766 8.97 -11.28 -22.16
C VAL A 766 9.42 -10.41 -21.02
N GLY A 767 9.66 -11.03 -19.87
CA GLY A 767 10.13 -10.37 -18.66
C GLY A 767 11.50 -10.88 -18.24
N ALA A 768 12.28 -9.99 -17.66
CA ALA A 768 13.56 -10.32 -17.03
C ALA A 768 13.66 -9.63 -15.68
N GLU A 769 14.21 -10.34 -14.70
CA GLU A 769 14.61 -9.82 -13.40
C GLU A 769 16.11 -9.96 -13.25
N HIS A 770 16.77 -8.93 -12.77
CA HIS A 770 18.19 -8.91 -12.48
C HIS A 770 18.39 -8.52 -11.03
N TYR A 771 19.17 -9.29 -10.35
CA TYR A 771 19.63 -9.06 -8.99
C TYR A 771 21.15 -9.02 -8.97
N PHE A 772 21.72 -7.96 -8.37
CA PHE A 772 23.15 -7.81 -8.13
C PHE A 772 23.38 -7.58 -6.64
N CYS A 773 24.35 -8.28 -6.06
CA CYS A 773 24.81 -8.06 -4.69
C CYS A 773 26.35 -7.95 -4.69
N GLY A 774 26.87 -6.83 -4.21
CA GLY A 774 28.30 -6.51 -4.29
C GLY A 774 29.21 -7.47 -3.53
N GLU A 775 28.75 -7.97 -2.40
CA GLU A 775 29.51 -8.78 -1.45
C GLU A 775 29.41 -10.29 -1.68
N ILE A 776 28.66 -10.73 -2.68
CA ILE A 776 28.62 -12.13 -3.08
C ILE A 776 29.64 -12.37 -4.18
N GLU A 777 30.41 -13.47 -4.05
CA GLU A 777 31.39 -13.88 -5.04
C GLU A 777 30.81 -14.80 -6.11
N GLY A 778 31.51 -14.91 -7.24
CA GLY A 778 31.17 -15.84 -8.32
C GLY A 778 29.94 -15.48 -9.12
N ASP A 779 29.28 -16.51 -9.67
CA ASP A 779 28.14 -16.36 -10.58
C ASP A 779 26.86 -15.84 -9.88
N ASP A 780 26.77 -15.98 -8.58
CA ASP A 780 25.62 -15.56 -7.78
C ASP A 780 25.64 -14.05 -7.49
N ARG A 781 26.77 -13.37 -7.77
CA ARG A 781 26.87 -11.91 -7.69
C ARG A 781 25.91 -11.20 -8.64
N ASN A 782 25.69 -11.79 -9.84
CA ASN A 782 24.82 -11.26 -10.88
C ASN A 782 23.84 -12.33 -11.31
N MET A 783 22.62 -12.28 -10.79
CA MET A 783 21.59 -13.25 -11.13
C MET A 783 20.54 -12.65 -12.05
N VAL A 784 20.28 -13.35 -13.14
CA VAL A 784 19.26 -12.98 -14.12
C VAL A 784 18.23 -14.10 -14.22
N PHE A 785 16.96 -13.75 -14.16
CA PHE A 785 15.83 -14.63 -14.36
C PHE A 785 15.03 -14.15 -15.58
N MET A 786 14.61 -15.06 -16.42
CA MET A 786 13.78 -14.75 -17.58
C MET A 786 12.46 -15.53 -17.53
N ASN A 787 11.38 -14.84 -17.87
CA ASN A 787 10.06 -15.40 -17.97
C ASN A 787 9.44 -14.97 -19.31
N ALA A 788 8.63 -15.81 -19.93
CA ALA A 788 7.88 -15.44 -21.11
C ALA A 788 6.47 -16.02 -21.07
N SER A 789 5.53 -15.30 -21.66
CA SER A 789 4.18 -15.81 -21.83
C SER A 789 3.57 -15.37 -23.17
N ALA A 790 2.71 -16.23 -23.71
CA ALA A 790 1.89 -15.94 -24.87
C ALA A 790 0.41 -16.11 -24.50
N SER A 791 -0.42 -15.13 -24.80
CA SER A 791 -1.86 -15.27 -24.59
C SER A 791 -2.64 -14.96 -25.87
N TYR A 792 -3.73 -15.73 -26.07
CA TYR A 792 -4.66 -15.56 -27.18
C TYR A 792 -6.08 -15.38 -26.66
N LYS A 793 -6.70 -14.25 -27.00
CA LYS A 793 -8.07 -13.92 -26.62
C LYS A 793 -9.05 -14.30 -27.72
N TYR A 794 -10.01 -15.18 -27.38
CA TYR A 794 -11.11 -15.56 -28.26
C TYR A 794 -12.44 -15.37 -27.53
N ARG A 795 -13.18 -14.32 -27.87
CA ARG A 795 -14.44 -13.94 -27.21
C ARG A 795 -14.19 -13.75 -25.69
N ARG A 796 -14.80 -14.60 -24.85
CA ARG A 796 -14.68 -14.62 -23.39
C ARG A 796 -13.57 -15.51 -22.89
N PHE A 797 -12.90 -16.25 -23.76
CA PHE A 797 -11.79 -17.13 -23.42
C PHE A 797 -10.45 -16.44 -23.66
N GLU A 798 -9.52 -16.69 -22.78
CA GLU A 798 -8.11 -16.34 -22.92
C GLU A 798 -7.29 -17.62 -22.68
N PHE A 799 -6.52 -18.03 -23.67
CA PHE A 799 -5.59 -19.15 -23.61
C PHE A 799 -4.20 -18.60 -23.34
N ILE A 800 -3.52 -19.11 -22.33
CA ILE A 800 -2.26 -18.56 -21.84
C ILE A 800 -1.24 -19.68 -21.74
N LEU A 801 -0.11 -19.52 -22.40
CA LEU A 801 1.08 -20.37 -22.25
C LEU A 801 2.14 -19.55 -21.53
N GLU A 802 2.65 -20.06 -20.41
CA GLU A 802 3.68 -19.41 -19.60
C GLU A 802 4.90 -20.30 -19.47
N GLY A 803 6.08 -19.73 -19.66
CA GLY A 803 7.38 -20.31 -19.31
C GLY A 803 8.02 -19.48 -18.22
N ARG A 804 8.47 -20.10 -17.15
CA ARG A 804 9.11 -19.44 -16.00
C ARG A 804 10.50 -19.99 -15.79
N ASN A 805 11.38 -19.14 -15.25
CA ASN A 805 12.77 -19.44 -15.01
C ASN A 805 13.43 -20.06 -16.24
N LEU A 806 13.30 -19.42 -17.41
CA LEU A 806 13.76 -19.94 -18.69
C LEU A 806 15.27 -20.21 -18.75
N LEU A 807 16.04 -19.55 -17.88
CA LEU A 807 17.48 -19.75 -17.72
C LEU A 807 17.82 -20.90 -16.76
N ASP A 808 16.81 -21.56 -16.18
CA ASP A 808 16.91 -22.69 -15.25
C ASP A 808 17.89 -22.48 -14.08
N LYS A 809 17.88 -21.28 -13.50
CA LYS A 809 18.65 -20.98 -12.28
C LYS A 809 18.10 -21.79 -11.12
N ARG A 810 18.98 -22.47 -10.37
CA ARG A 810 18.59 -23.43 -9.33
C ARG A 810 18.79 -22.92 -7.91
N SER A 811 19.60 -21.91 -7.72
CA SER A 811 19.88 -21.28 -6.44
C SER A 811 19.78 -19.76 -6.54
N PHE A 812 19.51 -19.13 -5.42
CA PHE A 812 19.59 -17.69 -5.21
C PHE A 812 20.37 -17.42 -3.95
N SER A 813 21.42 -16.63 -4.02
CA SER A 813 22.23 -16.26 -2.87
C SER A 813 22.07 -14.78 -2.55
N ALA A 814 22.00 -14.47 -1.26
CA ALA A 814 21.99 -13.09 -0.75
C ALA A 814 22.74 -13.00 0.57
N ILE A 815 23.15 -11.79 0.93
CA ILE A 815 23.79 -11.48 2.20
C ILE A 815 22.99 -10.41 2.94
N GLU A 816 22.83 -10.61 4.24
CA GLU A 816 22.26 -9.63 5.16
C GLU A 816 23.24 -9.35 6.28
N TYR A 817 23.34 -8.10 6.68
CA TYR A 817 24.19 -7.68 7.78
C TYR A 817 23.34 -7.15 8.93
N SER A 818 23.70 -7.58 10.12
CA SER A 818 23.26 -7.03 11.40
C SER A 818 24.46 -6.41 12.12
N ASN A 819 24.21 -5.73 13.21
CA ASN A 819 25.25 -5.19 14.10
C ASN A 819 26.08 -6.28 14.80
N THR A 820 25.64 -7.53 14.86
CA THR A 820 26.29 -8.63 15.58
C THR A 820 26.63 -9.82 14.70
N PHE A 821 26.13 -9.87 13.47
CA PHE A 821 26.41 -10.99 12.57
C PHE A 821 26.24 -10.61 11.10
N SER A 822 26.88 -11.34 10.21
CA SER A 822 26.54 -11.41 8.80
C SER A 822 25.86 -12.75 8.50
N TYR A 823 24.92 -12.72 7.60
CA TYR A 823 24.09 -13.87 7.24
C TYR A 823 24.04 -14.02 5.73
N VAL A 824 24.77 -15.03 5.23
CA VAL A 824 24.72 -15.41 3.81
C VAL A 824 23.79 -16.60 3.69
N TYR A 825 22.84 -16.54 2.78
CA TYR A 825 21.96 -17.65 2.51
C TYR A 825 21.87 -17.95 1.02
N ALA A 826 21.81 -19.23 0.70
CA ALA A 826 21.51 -19.74 -0.61
C ALA A 826 20.19 -20.51 -0.56
N TYR A 827 19.22 -20.09 -1.36
CA TYR A 827 17.87 -20.65 -1.38
C TYR A 827 17.63 -21.46 -2.65
N ASP A 828 17.03 -22.64 -2.52
CA ASP A 828 16.70 -23.51 -3.64
C ASP A 828 15.55 -22.96 -4.48
N LEU A 829 15.83 -22.69 -5.74
CA LEU A 829 14.84 -22.18 -6.69
C LEU A 829 14.05 -23.30 -7.38
N ARG A 830 12.86 -22.94 -7.85
CA ARG A 830 12.06 -23.80 -8.72
C ARG A 830 12.71 -23.93 -10.09
N PRO A 831 12.70 -25.14 -10.69
CA PRO A 831 13.24 -25.35 -12.03
C PRO A 831 12.46 -24.57 -13.10
N LEU A 832 13.03 -24.53 -14.31
CA LEU A 832 12.29 -24.14 -15.51
C LEU A 832 10.96 -24.88 -15.54
N SER A 833 9.88 -24.15 -15.74
CA SER A 833 8.55 -24.72 -15.77
C SER A 833 7.71 -24.11 -16.90
N VAL A 834 6.80 -24.91 -17.45
CA VAL A 834 5.87 -24.49 -18.49
C VAL A 834 4.45 -24.79 -18.03
N MET A 835 3.55 -23.83 -18.22
CA MET A 835 2.15 -23.94 -17.80
C MET A 835 1.21 -23.46 -18.90
N PHE A 836 0.14 -24.21 -19.13
CA PHE A 836 -0.98 -23.81 -19.98
C PHE A 836 -2.19 -23.49 -19.09
N LYS A 837 -2.83 -22.32 -19.33
CA LYS A 837 -4.01 -21.88 -18.58
C LYS A 837 -5.13 -21.49 -19.56
N VAL A 838 -6.34 -21.76 -19.16
CA VAL A 838 -7.55 -21.28 -19.82
C VAL A 838 -8.32 -20.41 -18.85
N ARG A 839 -8.54 -19.17 -19.21
CA ARG A 839 -9.30 -18.17 -18.45
C ARG A 839 -10.60 -17.84 -19.18
N PHE A 840 -11.69 -17.91 -18.45
CA PHE A 840 -13.02 -17.55 -18.93
C PHE A 840 -13.56 -16.35 -18.14
N SER A 841 -13.88 -15.27 -18.83
CA SER A 841 -14.56 -14.11 -18.24
C SER A 841 -16.06 -14.31 -18.29
N LEU A 842 -16.73 -14.21 -17.13
CA LEU A 842 -18.18 -14.38 -17.02
C LEU A 842 -18.94 -13.35 -17.85
N ARG A 843 -18.28 -12.24 -18.16
CA ARG A 843 -18.85 -11.14 -18.95
C ARG A 843 -17.96 -10.68 -20.09
#